data_6f61456df62b970b635686875ea0bf97
#
_entry.id   6f61456df62b970b635686875ea0bf97
#
_cell.length_a   1.000
_cell.length_b   1.000
_cell.length_c   1.000
_cell.angle_alpha   90.00
_cell.angle_beta   90.00
_cell.angle_gamma   90.00
#
_symmetry.space_group_name_H-M   'P 1'
#
loop_
_entity.id
_entity.type
_entity.pdbx_description
1 polymer ?
#
loop_
_entity_poly.entity_id
_entity_poly.type
_entity_poly.pdbx_seq_one_letter_code
_entity_poly.pdbx_strand_id
1 'polypeptide(L)'
;MDDPSTSRGKTPPRAGRLLALDAWIDSSVYTVGSSLARSWEALTIFSRRFRAKGFRRLAAELAGEGLTLGAAGSVVMLVLAQPAFEETKTNWRNQGDFAVTFLDRYGNEIGQRGVIQGDSVPVDEMPDYVVKAVLATEDRRFFEHLGVDPLGLMRAMSENMRANSVVQGGSTITQQLAKNLFLSNERTVERKIKEAFLSVWLEANVPKKEILQLYLDRAYMGGGTVGISAAAHFYFGKQVKELTLAEAAMLAGLFKAPTKYAPHNNLPAARARANEVLTNMVQAGFLTEGQVLPARLKPASIVDRGENKSPDYFLDWAFDESKRLGEKYGVHSMVARTTIDLDIQRAAEEAVDYHLRQYGKDFRVKEGAVVVLETDGSVRAIVGGRDYGESQFNRATKALRQVGSSFKPYVYAAAMQLTDLKPSSVISDGPITWNGWSPKNYGRSYSGRVTLASALARSINTVPVRLAKDYLGIKPISELTHAMGVESTLNGHKTMVLGTSGMTVMDQATGYNTFANGGISGTRHSITELRDRSGAVIYDYARDNPAPKRVLSEKAVTAMNEMLALVPEAGTGRKAALDGIRSAGKTGTTQSYRDAWYVGFTGNYTAAVWLGNDDFSVTNDMTGGSLPAMTWHRLMTYVHQNVELKPIPGLPELPAPAVAAAPASQQPADGEGIAAAPQRPSTLSAGSTRLLRSLSERLRGAGKLDLPVKPETLSAL
;
A
#
# COMPACT_ATOMS: atom_id res chain seq x y z
N MET A 1 54.46 43.36 -46.11
CA MET A 1 54.81 43.71 -44.72
C MET A 1 53.50 44.23 -44.15
N ASP A 2 52.84 43.37 -43.41
CA ASP A 2 52.05 43.67 -42.22
C ASP A 2 51.16 42.52 -41.92
N ASP A 3 51.23 42.11 -40.67
CA ASP A 3 50.69 40.96 -40.05
C ASP A 3 49.19 41.21 -39.67
N PRO A 4 48.27 40.28 -39.85
CA PRO A 4 46.93 40.38 -39.26
C PRO A 4 46.81 39.53 -37.99
N SER A 5 46.74 40.22 -36.88
CA SER A 5 46.45 39.72 -35.54
C SER A 5 45.10 39.09 -35.39
N THR A 6 45.09 37.91 -34.82
CA THR A 6 44.15 37.26 -33.90
C THR A 6 42.78 37.93 -33.64
N SER A 7 41.70 37.31 -34.09
CA SER A 7 40.38 37.50 -33.55
C SER A 7 39.95 36.30 -32.68
N ARG A 8 39.90 36.52 -31.36
CA ARG A 8 39.31 35.61 -30.38
C ARG A 8 37.80 35.45 -30.67
N GLY A 9 37.37 34.23 -30.93
CA GLY A 9 35.97 33.88 -31.05
C GLY A 9 35.19 34.14 -29.73
N LYS A 10 34.23 35.01 -29.82
CA LYS A 10 33.20 35.22 -28.76
C LYS A 10 32.19 34.08 -28.82
N THR A 11 32.09 33.33 -27.76
CA THR A 11 30.97 32.38 -27.52
C THR A 11 29.66 33.15 -27.54
N PRO A 12 28.63 32.70 -28.30
CA PRO A 12 27.35 33.38 -28.33
C PRO A 12 26.62 33.24 -27.00
N PRO A 13 25.83 34.24 -26.56
CA PRO A 13 25.11 34.24 -25.30
C PRO A 13 24.09 33.11 -25.26
N ARG A 14 23.80 32.61 -24.04
CA ARG A 14 22.86 31.47 -23.79
C ARG A 14 21.50 31.57 -24.48
N ALA A 15 20.98 32.77 -24.71
CA ALA A 15 19.75 33.02 -25.46
C ALA A 15 19.83 32.54 -26.95
N GLY A 16 21.00 32.65 -27.58
CA GLY A 16 21.18 32.17 -28.97
C GLY A 16 21.17 30.65 -29.10
N ARG A 17 21.52 29.91 -28.04
CA ARG A 17 21.46 28.44 -28.05
C ARG A 17 20.04 27.92 -27.94
N LEU A 18 19.17 28.57 -27.17
CA LEU A 18 17.74 28.21 -27.03
C LEU A 18 17.00 28.51 -28.35
N LEU A 19 17.25 29.66 -28.98
CA LEU A 19 16.69 29.98 -30.28
C LEU A 19 17.22 29.04 -31.41
N ALA A 20 18.47 28.60 -31.33
CA ALA A 20 19.02 27.62 -32.26
C ALA A 20 18.42 26.22 -32.06
N LEU A 21 18.12 25.84 -30.81
CA LEU A 21 17.43 24.58 -30.48
C LEU A 21 15.98 24.63 -30.97
N ASP A 22 15.29 25.73 -30.72
CA ASP A 22 13.90 25.96 -31.16
C ASP A 22 13.80 25.92 -32.71
N ALA A 23 14.67 26.62 -33.41
CA ALA A 23 14.78 26.58 -34.87
C ALA A 23 15.15 25.18 -35.42
N TRP A 24 15.96 24.41 -34.68
CA TRP A 24 16.29 23.02 -35.04
C TRP A 24 15.09 22.09 -34.83
N ILE A 25 14.35 22.25 -33.75
CA ILE A 25 13.11 21.50 -33.47
C ILE A 25 12.08 21.79 -34.56
N ASP A 26 11.80 23.06 -34.83
CA ASP A 26 10.86 23.49 -35.89
C ASP A 26 11.28 22.96 -37.26
N SER A 27 12.55 23.08 -37.62
CA SER A 27 13.09 22.56 -38.87
C SER A 27 12.99 21.04 -38.96
N SER A 28 13.25 20.33 -37.84
CA SER A 28 13.14 18.87 -37.78
C SER A 28 11.69 18.41 -37.89
N VAL A 29 10.78 19.05 -37.15
CA VAL A 29 9.32 18.78 -37.22
C VAL A 29 8.80 19.07 -38.65
N TYR A 30 9.19 20.21 -39.27
CA TYR A 30 8.82 20.53 -40.63
C TYR A 30 9.39 19.51 -41.65
N THR A 31 10.65 19.09 -41.48
CA THR A 31 11.31 18.12 -42.37
C THR A 31 10.65 16.74 -42.27
N VAL A 32 10.37 16.29 -41.06
CA VAL A 32 9.64 15.03 -40.82
C VAL A 32 8.20 15.14 -41.34
N GLY A 33 7.49 16.21 -41.04
CA GLY A 33 6.15 16.46 -41.55
C GLY A 33 6.06 16.52 -43.07
N SER A 34 7.00 17.21 -43.71
CA SER A 34 7.05 17.31 -45.18
C SER A 34 7.48 15.99 -45.85
N SER A 35 8.32 15.19 -45.17
CA SER A 35 8.69 13.85 -45.64
C SER A 35 7.53 12.88 -45.54
N LEU A 36 6.80 12.92 -44.41
CA LEU A 36 5.55 12.15 -44.22
C LEU A 36 4.48 12.58 -45.25
N ALA A 37 4.30 13.86 -45.48
CA ALA A 37 3.37 14.37 -46.50
C ALA A 37 3.71 13.90 -47.90
N ARG A 38 4.99 13.94 -48.28
CA ARG A 38 5.47 13.42 -49.60
C ARG A 38 5.29 11.90 -49.71
N SER A 39 5.59 11.16 -48.64
CA SER A 39 5.36 9.71 -48.60
C SER A 39 3.87 9.38 -48.69
N TRP A 40 3.02 10.17 -48.02
CA TRP A 40 1.57 10.08 -48.12
C TRP A 40 1.05 10.37 -49.54
N GLU A 41 1.57 11.43 -50.17
CA GLU A 41 1.23 11.79 -51.53
C GLU A 41 1.67 10.71 -52.54
N ALA A 42 2.89 10.16 -52.39
CA ALA A 42 3.34 9.00 -53.15
C ALA A 42 2.47 7.77 -52.96
N LEU A 43 2.04 7.50 -51.73
CA LEU A 43 1.14 6.39 -51.37
C LEU A 43 -0.27 6.59 -51.96
N THR A 44 -0.78 7.82 -51.94
CA THR A 44 -2.07 8.16 -52.53
C THR A 44 -2.04 8.11 -54.05
N ILE A 45 -0.92 8.50 -54.69
CA ILE A 45 -0.71 8.36 -56.14
C ILE A 45 -0.59 6.88 -56.50
N PHE A 46 0.11 6.07 -55.72
CA PHE A 46 0.18 4.61 -55.87
C PHE A 46 -1.19 3.95 -55.70
N SER A 47 -1.96 4.35 -54.71
CA SER A 47 -3.32 3.83 -54.46
C SER A 47 -4.32 4.20 -55.57
N ARG A 48 -4.14 5.40 -56.22
CA ARG A 48 -4.93 5.80 -57.39
C ARG A 48 -4.74 4.89 -58.61
N ARG A 49 -3.62 4.14 -58.70
CA ARG A 49 -3.40 3.12 -59.73
C ARG A 49 -4.32 1.90 -59.56
N PHE A 50 -4.77 1.61 -58.34
CA PHE A 50 -5.80 0.58 -58.05
C PHE A 50 -7.18 1.23 -58.09
N ARG A 51 -7.69 1.62 -59.27
CA ARG A 51 -9.06 2.15 -59.45
C ARG A 51 -10.09 1.06 -59.15
N ALA A 52 -10.27 0.72 -57.88
CA ALA A 52 -11.40 -0.06 -57.41
C ALA A 52 -12.67 0.79 -57.47
N LYS A 53 -13.70 0.35 -58.21
CA LYS A 53 -15.01 1.00 -58.27
C LYS A 53 -15.97 0.35 -57.27
N GLY A 54 -16.94 1.11 -56.74
CA GLY A 54 -17.98 0.59 -55.85
C GLY A 54 -17.47 0.15 -54.48
N PHE A 55 -17.98 -0.99 -53.95
CA PHE A 55 -17.70 -1.52 -52.62
C PHE A 55 -16.19 -1.76 -52.33
N ARG A 56 -15.41 -2.13 -53.37
CA ARG A 56 -13.96 -2.32 -53.21
C ARG A 56 -13.22 -0.99 -52.91
N ARG A 57 -13.72 0.13 -53.39
CA ARG A 57 -13.16 1.47 -53.10
C ARG A 57 -13.46 1.84 -51.62
N LEU A 58 -14.71 1.64 -51.20
CA LEU A 58 -15.10 1.88 -49.79
C LEU A 58 -14.30 1.00 -48.83
N ALA A 59 -14.11 -0.27 -49.17
CA ALA A 59 -13.29 -1.18 -48.34
C ALA A 59 -11.81 -0.74 -48.28
N ALA A 60 -11.23 -0.27 -49.39
CA ALA A 60 -9.84 0.24 -49.42
C ALA A 60 -9.67 1.57 -48.65
N GLU A 61 -10.66 2.47 -48.74
CA GLU A 61 -10.69 3.72 -47.96
C GLU A 61 -10.84 3.44 -46.46
N LEU A 62 -11.78 2.56 -46.07
CA LEU A 62 -11.92 2.13 -44.66
C LEU A 62 -10.67 1.43 -44.13
N ALA A 63 -10.02 0.60 -44.95
CA ALA A 63 -8.75 -0.05 -44.54
C ALA A 63 -7.62 0.99 -44.40
N GLY A 64 -7.54 1.97 -45.26
CA GLY A 64 -6.57 3.08 -45.20
C GLY A 64 -6.75 3.94 -43.97
N GLU A 65 -7.99 4.35 -43.67
CA GLU A 65 -8.31 5.11 -42.47
C GLU A 65 -8.06 4.28 -41.19
N GLY A 66 -8.43 3.01 -41.23
CA GLY A 66 -8.15 2.06 -40.12
C GLY A 66 -6.64 1.92 -39.88
N LEU A 67 -5.82 1.87 -40.92
CA LEU A 67 -4.36 1.79 -40.81
C LEU A 67 -3.77 3.08 -40.23
N THR A 68 -4.27 4.24 -40.67
CA THR A 68 -3.84 5.55 -40.19
C THR A 68 -4.18 5.75 -38.72
N LEU A 69 -5.41 5.43 -38.33
CA LEU A 69 -5.86 5.50 -36.95
C LEU A 69 -5.09 4.48 -36.08
N GLY A 70 -4.82 3.28 -36.61
CA GLY A 70 -4.01 2.27 -35.94
C GLY A 70 -2.57 2.72 -35.71
N ALA A 71 -1.95 3.34 -36.72
CA ALA A 71 -0.60 3.89 -36.60
C ALA A 71 -0.53 5.04 -35.59
N ALA A 72 -1.47 5.99 -35.67
CA ALA A 72 -1.56 7.10 -34.73
C ALA A 72 -1.80 6.59 -33.29
N GLY A 73 -2.73 5.65 -33.12
CA GLY A 73 -2.97 5.00 -31.82
C GLY A 73 -1.74 4.28 -31.28
N SER A 74 -0.97 3.60 -32.14
CA SER A 74 0.27 2.93 -31.76
C SER A 74 1.35 3.90 -31.26
N VAL A 75 1.49 5.06 -31.91
CA VAL A 75 2.42 6.12 -31.48
C VAL A 75 2.01 6.66 -30.10
N VAL A 76 0.73 6.96 -29.90
CA VAL A 76 0.22 7.42 -28.59
C VAL A 76 0.48 6.37 -27.52
N MET A 77 0.19 5.11 -27.80
CA MET A 77 0.46 4.01 -26.85
C MET A 77 1.95 3.86 -26.54
N LEU A 78 2.84 4.03 -27.53
CA LEU A 78 4.29 3.98 -27.33
C LEU A 78 4.77 5.11 -26.41
N VAL A 79 4.27 6.33 -26.61
CA VAL A 79 4.58 7.48 -25.74
C VAL A 79 4.12 7.23 -24.30
N LEU A 80 2.92 6.68 -24.13
CA LEU A 80 2.41 6.30 -22.79
C LEU A 80 3.22 5.18 -22.13
N ALA A 81 3.83 4.29 -22.92
CA ALA A 81 4.66 3.20 -22.41
C ALA A 81 6.09 3.63 -22.06
N GLN A 82 6.59 4.74 -22.64
CA GLN A 82 7.99 5.18 -22.49
C GLN A 82 8.48 5.25 -21.03
N PRO A 83 7.75 5.80 -20.05
CA PRO A 83 8.22 5.84 -18.66
C PRO A 83 8.47 4.45 -18.04
N ALA A 84 7.75 3.43 -18.48
CA ALA A 84 7.92 2.08 -17.96
C ALA A 84 9.23 1.41 -18.43
N PHE A 85 9.80 1.85 -19.55
CA PHE A 85 11.10 1.33 -20.01
C PHE A 85 12.29 1.86 -19.21
N GLU A 86 12.14 2.94 -18.44
CA GLU A 86 13.19 3.39 -17.52
C GLU A 86 13.42 2.35 -16.41
N GLU A 87 12.38 1.69 -15.94
CA GLU A 87 12.46 0.63 -14.94
C GLU A 87 13.23 -0.61 -15.45
N THR A 88 13.25 -0.85 -16.77
CA THR A 88 14.01 -1.97 -17.35
C THR A 88 15.53 -1.76 -17.36
N LYS A 89 15.99 -0.53 -17.12
CA LYS A 89 17.41 -0.20 -17.01
C LYS A 89 18.00 -0.55 -15.64
N THR A 90 17.15 -0.82 -14.65
CA THR A 90 17.56 -1.27 -13.33
C THR A 90 18.04 -2.72 -13.39
N ASN A 91 18.79 -3.17 -12.38
CA ASN A 91 19.26 -4.57 -12.30
C ASN A 91 18.11 -5.50 -11.83
N TRP A 92 16.99 -5.52 -12.55
CA TRP A 92 15.77 -6.25 -12.21
C TRP A 92 15.96 -7.79 -12.19
N ARG A 93 16.97 -8.32 -12.90
CA ARG A 93 17.29 -9.76 -12.88
C ARG A 93 17.83 -10.18 -11.50
N ASN A 94 18.62 -9.35 -10.86
CA ASN A 94 19.25 -9.61 -9.57
C ASN A 94 18.40 -9.14 -8.36
N GLN A 95 17.17 -8.67 -8.58
CA GLN A 95 16.25 -8.33 -7.48
C GLN A 95 15.82 -9.55 -6.64
N GLY A 96 16.28 -10.76 -6.96
CA GLY A 96 16.04 -12.00 -6.24
C GLY A 96 17.11 -12.42 -5.23
N ASP A 97 18.18 -11.61 -5.05
CA ASP A 97 19.32 -12.02 -4.23
C ASP A 97 19.12 -11.86 -2.72
N PHE A 98 17.99 -11.27 -2.29
CA PHE A 98 17.67 -11.13 -0.88
C PHE A 98 16.60 -12.15 -0.47
N ALA A 99 16.84 -12.84 0.64
CA ALA A 99 15.83 -13.64 1.31
C ALA A 99 15.75 -13.25 2.78
N VAL A 100 14.55 -12.93 3.23
CA VAL A 100 14.29 -12.50 4.59
C VAL A 100 13.17 -13.34 5.18
N THR A 101 13.46 -14.02 6.28
CA THR A 101 12.46 -14.63 7.15
C THR A 101 12.05 -13.62 8.21
N PHE A 102 10.77 -13.31 8.29
CA PHE A 102 10.24 -12.34 9.23
C PHE A 102 9.67 -12.99 10.47
N LEU A 103 10.05 -12.46 11.61
CA LEU A 103 9.46 -12.80 12.90
C LEU A 103 8.64 -11.61 13.42
N ASP A 104 7.53 -11.88 14.09
CA ASP A 104 6.79 -10.84 14.82
C ASP A 104 7.61 -10.28 15.99
N ARG A 105 7.03 -9.32 16.73
CA ARG A 105 7.68 -8.74 17.91
C ARG A 105 7.97 -9.76 19.01
N TYR A 106 7.26 -10.89 19.03
CA TYR A 106 7.40 -11.96 20.03
C TYR A 106 8.37 -13.07 19.59
N GLY A 107 8.78 -13.07 18.29
CA GLY A 107 9.71 -14.04 17.73
C GLY A 107 9.05 -15.19 16.98
N ASN A 108 7.74 -15.13 16.70
CA ASN A 108 7.04 -16.12 15.88
C ASN A 108 7.25 -15.80 14.40
N GLU A 109 7.45 -16.81 13.55
CA GLU A 109 7.56 -16.63 12.11
C GLU A 109 6.22 -16.20 11.51
N ILE A 110 6.24 -15.14 10.71
CA ILE A 110 5.05 -14.52 10.09
C ILE A 110 5.07 -14.53 8.58
N GLY A 111 6.18 -14.91 7.97
CA GLY A 111 6.32 -15.02 6.53
C GLY A 111 7.74 -14.82 6.04
N GLN A 112 7.88 -14.95 4.74
CA GLN A 112 9.17 -14.80 4.05
C GLN A 112 9.01 -13.91 2.82
N ARG A 113 10.07 -13.19 2.44
CA ARG A 113 10.15 -12.40 1.22
C ARG A 113 11.49 -12.60 0.53
N GLY A 114 11.43 -12.50 -0.79
CA GLY A 114 12.62 -12.71 -1.64
C GLY A 114 12.88 -14.19 -1.91
N VAL A 115 13.82 -14.46 -2.79
CA VAL A 115 14.23 -15.80 -3.20
C VAL A 115 15.75 -15.86 -3.12
N ILE A 116 16.28 -16.86 -2.47
CA ILE A 116 17.71 -17.13 -2.50
C ILE A 116 18.02 -17.79 -3.85
N GLN A 117 19.07 -17.33 -4.55
CA GLN A 117 19.66 -18.06 -5.66
C GLN A 117 20.10 -19.45 -5.12
N GLY A 118 19.36 -20.50 -5.49
CA GLY A 118 19.56 -21.87 -4.98
C GLY A 118 18.29 -22.53 -4.44
N ASP A 119 17.28 -21.78 -4.03
CA ASP A 119 15.97 -22.33 -3.63
C ASP A 119 14.98 -22.41 -4.83
N SER A 120 15.34 -21.78 -5.96
CA SER A 120 14.60 -21.90 -7.22
C SER A 120 14.89 -23.25 -7.84
N VAL A 121 13.83 -24.03 -8.04
CA VAL A 121 13.92 -25.30 -8.78
C VAL A 121 13.83 -24.97 -10.27
N PRO A 122 14.82 -25.32 -11.11
CA PRO A 122 14.74 -25.10 -12.54
C PRO A 122 13.50 -25.73 -13.15
N VAL A 123 12.85 -25.04 -14.10
CA VAL A 123 11.62 -25.52 -14.75
C VAL A 123 11.81 -26.94 -15.33
N ASP A 124 12.98 -27.24 -15.86
CA ASP A 124 13.32 -28.58 -16.42
C ASP A 124 13.44 -29.67 -15.34
N GLU A 125 13.60 -29.30 -14.07
CA GLU A 125 13.67 -30.20 -12.93
C GLU A 125 12.34 -30.35 -12.17
N MET A 126 11.36 -29.53 -12.54
CA MET A 126 10.01 -29.64 -11.97
C MET A 126 9.28 -30.81 -12.60
N PRO A 127 8.39 -31.50 -11.88
CA PRO A 127 7.48 -32.47 -12.49
C PRO A 127 6.67 -31.81 -13.62
N ASP A 128 6.61 -32.46 -14.76
CA ASP A 128 5.98 -31.93 -15.99
C ASP A 128 4.52 -31.46 -15.76
N TYR A 129 3.79 -32.16 -14.91
CA TYR A 129 2.41 -31.76 -14.56
C TYR A 129 2.32 -30.49 -13.75
N VAL A 130 3.37 -30.07 -13.05
CA VAL A 130 3.40 -28.75 -12.33
C VAL A 130 3.38 -27.62 -13.36
N VAL A 131 4.29 -27.71 -14.34
CA VAL A 131 4.39 -26.73 -15.42
C VAL A 131 3.10 -26.71 -16.25
N LYS A 132 2.61 -27.91 -16.64
CA LYS A 132 1.37 -28.08 -17.40
C LYS A 132 0.14 -27.52 -16.69
N ALA A 133 0.03 -27.67 -15.37
CA ALA A 133 -1.09 -27.12 -14.59
C ALA A 133 -1.13 -25.55 -14.64
N VAL A 134 0.03 -24.93 -14.55
CA VAL A 134 0.15 -23.47 -14.66
C VAL A 134 -0.17 -23.02 -16.10
N LEU A 135 0.45 -23.62 -17.10
CA LEU A 135 0.21 -23.27 -18.50
C LEU A 135 -1.26 -23.50 -18.92
N ALA A 136 -1.87 -24.62 -18.55
CA ALA A 136 -3.26 -24.92 -18.86
C ALA A 136 -4.23 -23.87 -18.30
N THR A 137 -3.88 -23.26 -17.19
CA THR A 137 -4.75 -22.35 -16.44
C THR A 137 -4.54 -20.91 -16.81
N GLU A 138 -3.27 -20.49 -16.91
CA GLU A 138 -2.91 -19.09 -17.09
C GLU A 138 -2.65 -18.74 -18.57
N ASP A 139 -1.99 -19.64 -19.33
CA ASP A 139 -1.56 -19.31 -20.70
C ASP A 139 -1.27 -20.57 -21.53
N ARG A 140 -2.32 -21.16 -22.09
CA ARG A 140 -2.23 -22.44 -22.84
C ARG A 140 -1.29 -22.38 -24.03
N ARG A 141 -1.10 -21.21 -24.62
CA ARG A 141 -0.30 -20.96 -25.82
C ARG A 141 0.98 -20.17 -25.54
N PHE A 142 1.44 -20.21 -24.31
CA PHE A 142 2.61 -19.45 -23.85
C PHE A 142 3.81 -19.54 -24.80
N PHE A 143 4.11 -20.73 -25.34
CA PHE A 143 5.23 -20.92 -26.25
C PHE A 143 4.95 -20.51 -27.70
N GLU A 144 3.72 -20.10 -28.05
CA GLU A 144 3.29 -19.80 -29.43
C GLU A 144 3.18 -18.31 -29.74
N HIS A 145 3.15 -17.45 -28.71
CA HIS A 145 3.00 -15.99 -28.90
C HIS A 145 4.22 -15.21 -28.37
N LEU A 146 4.29 -13.92 -28.71
CA LEU A 146 5.38 -13.00 -28.34
C LEU A 146 4.92 -11.97 -27.28
N GLY A 147 4.57 -12.45 -26.09
CA GLY A 147 4.20 -11.62 -24.95
C GLY A 147 2.73 -11.24 -24.87
N VAL A 148 2.06 -11.06 -26.00
CA VAL A 148 0.61 -10.80 -26.08
C VAL A 148 -0.02 -11.92 -26.92
N ASP A 149 -1.16 -12.45 -26.49
CA ASP A 149 -1.95 -13.45 -27.22
C ASP A 149 -3.27 -12.86 -27.74
N PRO A 150 -3.32 -12.31 -28.99
CA PRO A 150 -4.54 -11.73 -29.54
C PRO A 150 -5.68 -12.76 -29.71
N LEU A 151 -5.35 -14.01 -30.03
CA LEU A 151 -6.36 -15.07 -30.22
C LEU A 151 -6.91 -15.52 -28.85
N GLY A 152 -6.06 -15.61 -27.84
CA GLY A 152 -6.48 -15.86 -26.45
C GLY A 152 -7.38 -14.75 -25.92
N LEU A 153 -7.06 -13.48 -26.22
CA LEU A 153 -7.87 -12.33 -25.86
C LEU A 153 -9.26 -12.39 -26.53
N MET A 154 -9.33 -12.67 -27.82
CA MET A 154 -10.61 -12.82 -28.53
C MET A 154 -11.45 -13.97 -27.97
N ARG A 155 -10.83 -15.11 -27.64
CA ARG A 155 -11.51 -16.22 -26.98
C ARG A 155 -12.07 -15.82 -25.62
N ALA A 156 -11.26 -15.22 -24.77
CA ALA A 156 -11.68 -14.74 -23.44
C ALA A 156 -12.82 -13.74 -23.54
N MET A 157 -12.78 -12.83 -24.52
CA MET A 157 -13.85 -11.88 -24.80
C MET A 157 -15.16 -12.59 -25.18
N SER A 158 -15.10 -13.58 -26.07
CA SER A 158 -16.26 -14.38 -26.49
C SER A 158 -16.87 -15.14 -25.32
N GLU A 159 -16.07 -15.79 -24.48
CA GLU A 159 -16.56 -16.53 -23.30
C GLU A 159 -17.17 -15.60 -22.24
N ASN A 160 -16.54 -14.44 -21.97
CA ASN A 160 -17.07 -13.45 -21.04
C ASN A 160 -18.39 -12.84 -21.53
N MET A 161 -18.53 -12.62 -22.84
CA MET A 161 -19.79 -12.16 -23.44
C MET A 161 -20.91 -13.22 -23.31
N ARG A 162 -20.59 -14.51 -23.55
CA ARG A 162 -21.54 -15.62 -23.39
C ARG A 162 -21.99 -15.79 -21.93
N ALA A 163 -21.07 -15.63 -20.99
CA ALA A 163 -21.33 -15.79 -19.57
C ALA A 163 -21.94 -14.54 -18.92
N ASN A 164 -22.04 -13.41 -19.65
CA ASN A 164 -22.44 -12.09 -19.16
C ASN A 164 -21.69 -11.68 -17.88
N SER A 165 -20.46 -12.16 -17.73
CA SER A 165 -19.57 -11.91 -16.57
C SER A 165 -18.12 -12.24 -16.95
N VAL A 166 -17.17 -11.70 -16.17
CA VAL A 166 -15.73 -12.01 -16.39
C VAL A 166 -15.42 -13.39 -15.82
N VAL A 167 -15.46 -14.42 -16.68
CA VAL A 167 -15.16 -15.81 -16.32
C VAL A 167 -13.72 -16.21 -16.71
N GLN A 168 -13.16 -15.61 -17.77
CA GLN A 168 -11.82 -15.90 -18.27
C GLN A 168 -10.98 -14.62 -18.40
N GLY A 169 -9.73 -14.64 -17.89
CA GLY A 169 -8.73 -13.61 -18.11
C GLY A 169 -8.07 -13.75 -19.49
N GLY A 170 -7.72 -12.62 -20.12
CA GLY A 170 -7.01 -12.58 -21.39
C GLY A 170 -5.55 -12.12 -21.27
N SER A 171 -4.97 -12.05 -20.08
CA SER A 171 -3.57 -11.67 -19.87
C SER A 171 -2.66 -12.90 -19.96
N THR A 172 -1.51 -12.75 -20.62
CA THR A 172 -0.49 -13.80 -20.73
C THR A 172 0.39 -13.88 -19.48
N ILE A 173 1.14 -14.98 -19.32
CA ILE A 173 2.17 -15.13 -18.29
C ILE A 173 3.19 -13.99 -18.36
N THR A 174 3.65 -13.65 -19.58
CA THR A 174 4.61 -12.56 -19.77
C THR A 174 4.06 -11.20 -19.37
N GLN A 175 2.78 -10.91 -19.64
CA GLN A 175 2.11 -9.69 -19.18
C GLN A 175 2.01 -9.64 -17.64
N GLN A 176 1.68 -10.78 -17.01
CA GLN A 176 1.63 -10.85 -15.56
C GLN A 176 3.02 -10.67 -14.94
N LEU A 177 4.06 -11.26 -15.53
CA LEU A 177 5.44 -11.07 -15.10
C LEU A 177 5.89 -9.61 -15.28
N ALA A 178 5.63 -8.99 -16.43
CA ALA A 178 5.94 -7.58 -16.69
C ALA A 178 5.30 -6.65 -15.65
N LYS A 179 4.03 -6.91 -15.32
CA LYS A 179 3.33 -6.21 -14.25
C LYS A 179 4.05 -6.35 -12.91
N ASN A 180 4.42 -7.56 -12.53
CA ASN A 180 5.04 -7.84 -11.23
C ASN A 180 6.46 -7.29 -11.10
N LEU A 181 7.19 -7.15 -12.23
CA LEU A 181 8.58 -6.68 -12.24
C LEU A 181 8.70 -5.15 -12.30
N PHE A 182 7.84 -4.49 -13.09
CA PHE A 182 8.09 -3.11 -13.54
C PHE A 182 6.95 -2.13 -13.25
N LEU A 183 5.77 -2.60 -12.82
CA LEU A 183 4.59 -1.74 -12.75
C LEU A 183 3.96 -1.75 -11.35
N SER A 184 3.39 -0.60 -10.97
CA SER A 184 2.50 -0.51 -9.82
C SER A 184 1.18 -1.26 -10.08
N ASN A 185 0.54 -1.76 -9.01
CA ASN A 185 -0.69 -2.54 -9.13
C ASN A 185 -1.97 -1.67 -9.30
N GLU A 186 -1.83 -0.44 -9.79
CA GLU A 186 -2.98 0.41 -10.10
C GLU A 186 -3.80 -0.17 -11.26
N ARG A 187 -5.15 -0.12 -11.15
CA ARG A 187 -6.04 -0.62 -12.20
C ARG A 187 -6.39 0.46 -13.22
N THR A 188 -5.44 0.83 -14.08
CA THR A 188 -5.61 1.85 -15.11
C THR A 188 -5.41 1.27 -16.52
N VAL A 189 -6.03 1.91 -17.53
CA VAL A 189 -5.81 1.56 -18.95
C VAL A 189 -4.36 1.85 -19.33
N GLU A 190 -3.79 2.92 -18.85
CA GLU A 190 -2.38 3.28 -19.06
C GLU A 190 -1.44 2.17 -18.60
N ARG A 191 -1.65 1.64 -17.38
CA ARG A 191 -0.88 0.50 -16.89
C ARG A 191 -1.01 -0.73 -17.82
N LYS A 192 -2.21 -1.01 -18.34
CA LYS A 192 -2.42 -2.15 -19.24
C LYS A 192 -1.70 -1.99 -20.57
N ILE A 193 -1.56 -0.77 -21.08
CA ILE A 193 -0.74 -0.44 -22.25
C ILE A 193 0.75 -0.69 -21.94
N LYS A 194 1.26 -0.15 -20.83
CA LYS A 194 2.64 -0.39 -20.36
C LYS A 194 2.96 -1.89 -20.23
N GLU A 195 2.04 -2.64 -19.64
CA GLU A 195 2.14 -4.09 -19.46
C GLU A 195 2.30 -4.82 -20.81
N ALA A 196 1.51 -4.45 -21.83
CA ALA A 196 1.60 -5.06 -23.14
C ALA A 196 2.95 -4.78 -23.82
N PHE A 197 3.45 -3.54 -23.79
CA PHE A 197 4.74 -3.18 -24.36
C PHE A 197 5.92 -3.83 -23.63
N LEU A 198 5.90 -3.84 -22.31
CA LEU A 198 6.92 -4.50 -21.50
C LEU A 198 6.93 -6.01 -21.69
N SER A 199 5.78 -6.64 -21.94
CA SER A 199 5.72 -8.07 -22.22
C SER A 199 6.38 -8.40 -23.55
N VAL A 200 6.18 -7.60 -24.60
CA VAL A 200 6.89 -7.74 -25.88
C VAL A 200 8.40 -7.50 -25.73
N TRP A 201 8.78 -6.51 -24.93
CA TRP A 201 10.19 -6.25 -24.63
C TRP A 201 10.84 -7.44 -23.88
N LEU A 202 10.16 -8.00 -22.88
CA LEU A 202 10.65 -9.19 -22.18
C LEU A 202 10.89 -10.37 -23.15
N GLU A 203 9.95 -10.65 -24.02
CA GLU A 203 10.08 -11.74 -25.02
C GLU A 203 11.21 -11.50 -26.03
N ALA A 204 11.53 -10.24 -26.33
CA ALA A 204 12.64 -9.91 -27.18
C ALA A 204 14.02 -10.05 -26.51
N ASN A 205 14.07 -10.01 -25.17
CA ASN A 205 15.32 -9.95 -24.40
C ASN A 205 15.55 -11.14 -23.46
N VAL A 206 14.53 -11.97 -23.24
CA VAL A 206 14.56 -13.07 -22.27
C VAL A 206 13.96 -14.33 -22.91
N PRO A 207 14.65 -15.49 -22.84
CA PRO A 207 14.12 -16.74 -23.37
C PRO A 207 12.82 -17.17 -22.68
N LYS A 208 11.88 -17.81 -23.40
CA LYS A 208 10.60 -18.29 -22.87
C LYS A 208 10.72 -19.10 -21.56
N LYS A 209 11.70 -20.00 -21.49
CA LYS A 209 11.93 -20.80 -20.28
C LYS A 209 12.32 -19.93 -19.08
N GLU A 210 13.16 -18.92 -19.30
CA GLU A 210 13.57 -17.98 -18.25
C GLU A 210 12.38 -17.09 -17.81
N ILE A 211 11.53 -16.65 -18.75
CA ILE A 211 10.29 -15.93 -18.45
C ILE A 211 9.39 -16.78 -17.54
N LEU A 212 9.20 -18.07 -17.88
CA LEU A 212 8.40 -18.99 -17.08
C LEU A 212 9.00 -19.22 -15.70
N GLN A 213 10.33 -19.41 -15.63
CA GLN A 213 11.06 -19.54 -14.37
C GLN A 213 10.84 -18.32 -13.47
N LEU A 214 11.07 -17.12 -14.00
CA LEU A 214 10.86 -15.87 -13.27
C LEU A 214 9.42 -15.70 -12.81
N TYR A 215 8.45 -16.12 -13.60
CA TYR A 215 7.04 -16.08 -13.23
C TYR A 215 6.75 -17.01 -12.05
N LEU A 216 7.22 -18.27 -12.12
CA LEU A 216 7.02 -19.26 -11.05
C LEU A 216 7.72 -18.88 -9.75
N ASP A 217 8.87 -18.21 -9.84
CA ASP A 217 9.67 -17.79 -8.67
C ASP A 217 9.16 -16.51 -8.00
N ARG A 218 8.46 -15.66 -8.75
CA ARG A 218 8.09 -14.30 -8.27
C ARG A 218 6.60 -14.06 -8.10
N ALA A 219 5.76 -15.02 -8.45
CA ALA A 219 4.33 -14.89 -8.24
C ALA A 219 4.00 -15.01 -6.75
N TYR A 220 3.14 -14.11 -6.27
CA TYR A 220 2.56 -14.23 -4.94
C TYR A 220 1.59 -15.42 -4.89
N MET A 221 1.75 -16.31 -3.93
CA MET A 221 1.03 -17.57 -3.82
C MET A 221 0.09 -17.63 -2.59
N GLY A 222 -0.14 -16.52 -1.93
CA GLY A 222 -0.93 -16.46 -0.69
C GLY A 222 -0.12 -16.91 0.55
N GLY A 223 -0.66 -16.66 1.74
CA GLY A 223 -0.01 -17.05 2.99
C GLY A 223 1.38 -16.44 3.22
N GLY A 224 1.64 -15.27 2.64
CA GLY A 224 2.96 -14.64 2.73
C GLY A 224 4.04 -15.24 1.86
N THR A 225 3.71 -16.19 0.98
CA THR A 225 4.69 -16.88 0.15
C THR A 225 4.81 -16.26 -1.24
N VAL A 226 6.04 -16.14 -1.72
CA VAL A 226 6.38 -15.72 -3.08
C VAL A 226 7.15 -16.84 -3.74
N GLY A 227 6.69 -17.26 -4.92
CA GLY A 227 7.23 -18.36 -5.70
C GLY A 227 6.66 -19.72 -5.33
N ILE A 228 6.70 -20.62 -6.34
CA ILE A 228 6.11 -21.94 -6.24
C ILE A 228 6.85 -22.85 -5.23
N SER A 229 8.15 -22.68 -5.08
CA SER A 229 8.98 -23.46 -4.14
C SER A 229 8.62 -23.13 -2.69
N ALA A 230 8.52 -21.85 -2.36
CA ALA A 230 8.10 -21.41 -1.03
C ALA A 230 6.66 -21.85 -0.74
N ALA A 231 5.76 -21.77 -1.72
CA ALA A 231 4.38 -22.22 -1.57
C ALA A 231 4.26 -23.74 -1.37
N ALA A 232 5.04 -24.55 -2.08
CA ALA A 232 5.08 -26.00 -1.90
C ALA A 232 5.51 -26.38 -0.48
N HIS A 233 6.54 -25.73 0.02
CA HIS A 233 7.00 -25.92 1.40
C HIS A 233 5.96 -25.41 2.43
N PHE A 234 5.40 -24.23 2.20
CA PHE A 234 4.43 -23.63 3.12
C PHE A 234 3.15 -24.45 3.25
N TYR A 235 2.53 -24.82 2.10
CA TYR A 235 1.24 -25.51 2.13
C TYR A 235 1.34 -27.01 2.37
N PHE A 236 2.41 -27.65 1.89
CA PHE A 236 2.50 -29.11 1.89
C PHE A 236 3.70 -29.67 2.66
N GLY A 237 4.65 -28.81 3.12
CA GLY A 237 5.90 -29.26 3.76
C GLY A 237 6.81 -30.03 2.81
N LYS A 238 6.69 -29.82 1.48
CA LYS A 238 7.35 -30.60 0.43
C LYS A 238 8.18 -29.70 -0.48
N GLN A 239 9.20 -30.30 -1.12
CA GLN A 239 9.85 -29.68 -2.26
C GLN A 239 8.96 -29.77 -3.51
N VAL A 240 9.16 -28.86 -4.50
CA VAL A 240 8.37 -28.86 -5.75
C VAL A 240 8.44 -30.22 -6.48
N LYS A 241 9.58 -30.89 -6.41
CA LYS A 241 9.81 -32.22 -7.03
C LYS A 241 8.96 -33.32 -6.43
N GLU A 242 8.48 -33.15 -5.21
CA GLU A 242 7.70 -34.16 -4.45
C GLU A 242 6.19 -33.93 -4.52
N LEU A 243 5.77 -32.84 -5.17
CA LEU A 243 4.34 -32.50 -5.30
C LEU A 243 3.59 -33.60 -6.07
N THR A 244 2.41 -33.94 -5.61
CA THR A 244 1.45 -34.76 -6.37
C THR A 244 0.70 -33.90 -7.39
N LEU A 245 0.02 -34.53 -8.37
CA LEU A 245 -0.81 -33.81 -9.33
C LEU A 245 -1.92 -32.98 -8.66
N ALA A 246 -2.51 -33.47 -7.56
CA ALA A 246 -3.53 -32.72 -6.81
C ALA A 246 -2.96 -31.46 -6.13
N GLU A 247 -1.77 -31.57 -5.58
CA GLU A 247 -1.05 -30.44 -4.95
C GLU A 247 -0.59 -29.43 -6.01
N ALA A 248 -0.06 -29.89 -7.13
CA ALA A 248 0.32 -29.06 -8.27
C ALA A 248 -0.89 -28.28 -8.83
N ALA A 249 -2.02 -28.95 -9.01
CA ALA A 249 -3.26 -28.29 -9.45
C ALA A 249 -3.77 -27.25 -8.42
N MET A 250 -3.62 -27.52 -7.13
CA MET A 250 -3.98 -26.57 -6.08
C MET A 250 -3.08 -25.33 -6.12
N LEU A 251 -1.76 -25.48 -6.26
CA LEU A 251 -0.83 -24.35 -6.41
C LEU A 251 -1.13 -23.55 -7.69
N ALA A 252 -1.32 -24.23 -8.82
CA ALA A 252 -1.67 -23.56 -10.08
C ALA A 252 -2.98 -22.77 -9.98
N GLY A 253 -3.90 -23.19 -9.13
CA GLY A 253 -5.14 -22.49 -8.86
C GLY A 253 -4.97 -21.13 -8.15
N LEU A 254 -3.86 -20.94 -7.42
CA LEU A 254 -3.57 -19.74 -6.64
C LEU A 254 -3.24 -18.52 -7.51
N PHE A 255 -2.64 -18.71 -8.68
CA PHE A 255 -2.23 -17.58 -9.55
C PHE A 255 -3.40 -16.66 -9.92
N LYS A 256 -4.63 -17.19 -10.01
CA LYS A 256 -5.83 -16.39 -10.34
C LYS A 256 -6.22 -15.41 -9.22
N ALA A 257 -6.22 -15.88 -7.97
CA ALA A 257 -6.61 -15.09 -6.80
C ALA A 257 -6.01 -15.75 -5.53
N PRO A 258 -4.72 -15.47 -5.23
CA PRO A 258 -3.96 -16.20 -4.21
C PRO A 258 -4.57 -16.09 -2.80
N THR A 259 -5.12 -14.94 -2.42
CA THR A 259 -5.76 -14.78 -1.11
C THR A 259 -7.09 -15.53 -1.03
N LYS A 260 -7.91 -15.45 -2.10
CA LYS A 260 -9.23 -16.10 -2.14
C LYS A 260 -9.16 -17.62 -2.13
N TYR A 261 -8.17 -18.17 -2.85
CA TYR A 261 -7.99 -19.60 -3.01
C TYR A 261 -6.87 -20.17 -2.11
N ALA A 262 -6.29 -19.34 -1.22
CA ALA A 262 -5.32 -19.81 -0.22
C ALA A 262 -5.89 -20.95 0.61
N PRO A 263 -5.31 -22.18 0.55
CA PRO A 263 -5.91 -23.36 1.16
C PRO A 263 -6.04 -23.26 2.69
N HIS A 264 -5.16 -22.53 3.36
CA HIS A 264 -5.22 -22.30 4.81
C HIS A 264 -6.39 -21.40 5.22
N ASN A 265 -6.88 -20.54 4.31
CA ASN A 265 -8.04 -19.68 4.56
C ASN A 265 -9.36 -20.34 4.17
N ASN A 266 -9.37 -21.07 3.04
CA ASN A 266 -10.58 -21.66 2.48
C ASN A 266 -10.26 -22.93 1.66
N LEU A 267 -10.00 -24.03 2.37
CA LEU A 267 -9.65 -25.32 1.74
C LEU A 267 -10.72 -25.84 0.77
N PRO A 268 -12.04 -25.72 1.04
CA PRO A 268 -13.08 -26.11 0.07
C PRO A 268 -12.98 -25.32 -1.25
N ALA A 269 -12.80 -23.99 -1.20
CA ALA A 269 -12.64 -23.18 -2.40
C ALA A 269 -11.34 -23.50 -3.16
N ALA A 270 -10.24 -23.75 -2.45
CA ALA A 270 -8.97 -24.19 -3.03
C ALA A 270 -9.11 -25.51 -3.79
N ARG A 271 -9.80 -26.50 -3.19
CA ARG A 271 -10.09 -27.80 -3.84
C ARG A 271 -11.00 -27.68 -5.05
N ALA A 272 -12.05 -26.85 -4.96
CA ALA A 272 -12.90 -26.56 -6.11
C ALA A 272 -12.09 -25.94 -7.26
N ARG A 273 -11.21 -24.99 -6.95
CA ARG A 273 -10.33 -24.34 -7.94
C ARG A 273 -9.29 -25.33 -8.52
N ALA A 274 -8.72 -26.22 -7.72
CA ALA A 274 -7.83 -27.28 -8.19
C ALA A 274 -8.55 -28.21 -9.20
N ASN A 275 -9.82 -28.54 -8.96
CA ASN A 275 -10.61 -29.32 -9.93
C ASN A 275 -10.83 -28.56 -11.24
N GLU A 276 -11.02 -27.25 -11.23
CA GLU A 276 -11.06 -26.44 -12.46
C GLU A 276 -9.71 -26.52 -13.21
N VAL A 277 -8.57 -26.45 -12.48
CA VAL A 277 -7.24 -26.59 -13.07
C VAL A 277 -7.09 -27.97 -13.77
N LEU A 278 -7.46 -29.04 -13.09
CA LEU A 278 -7.43 -30.39 -13.68
C LEU A 278 -8.30 -30.47 -14.95
N THR A 279 -9.48 -29.84 -14.94
CA THR A 279 -10.34 -29.71 -16.12
C THR A 279 -9.64 -28.94 -17.25
N ASN A 280 -8.97 -27.85 -16.91
CA ASN A 280 -8.20 -27.05 -17.88
C ASN A 280 -7.06 -27.86 -18.51
N MET A 281 -6.38 -28.70 -17.72
CA MET A 281 -5.29 -29.58 -18.24
C MET A 281 -5.82 -30.58 -19.24
N VAL A 282 -7.00 -31.16 -19.01
CA VAL A 282 -7.66 -32.06 -19.95
C VAL A 282 -8.10 -31.32 -21.22
N GLN A 283 -8.74 -30.17 -21.08
CA GLN A 283 -9.17 -29.33 -22.22
C GLN A 283 -8.00 -28.81 -23.06
N ALA A 284 -6.82 -28.60 -22.45
CA ALA A 284 -5.59 -28.24 -23.15
C ALA A 284 -4.92 -29.44 -23.85
N GLY A 285 -5.41 -30.65 -23.64
CA GLY A 285 -4.80 -31.86 -24.17
C GLY A 285 -3.50 -32.27 -23.47
N PHE A 286 -3.19 -31.69 -22.32
CA PHE A 286 -1.98 -31.99 -21.55
C PHE A 286 -2.08 -33.30 -20.77
N LEU A 287 -3.28 -33.67 -20.34
CA LEU A 287 -3.61 -34.90 -19.63
C LEU A 287 -4.96 -35.46 -20.13
N THR A 288 -5.21 -36.72 -19.89
CA THR A 288 -6.50 -37.38 -20.14
C THR A 288 -7.37 -37.38 -18.86
N GLU A 289 -8.68 -37.57 -19.00
CA GLU A 289 -9.60 -37.73 -17.84
C GLU A 289 -9.15 -38.89 -16.91
N GLY A 290 -8.66 -40.00 -17.45
CA GLY A 290 -8.14 -41.11 -16.65
C GLY A 290 -6.92 -40.75 -15.79
N GLN A 291 -6.07 -39.85 -16.29
CA GLN A 291 -4.88 -39.39 -15.55
C GLN A 291 -5.21 -38.39 -14.43
N VAL A 292 -6.26 -37.58 -14.58
CA VAL A 292 -6.67 -36.61 -13.53
C VAL A 292 -7.62 -37.20 -12.50
N LEU A 293 -8.27 -38.33 -12.80
CA LEU A 293 -9.25 -38.98 -11.92
C LEU A 293 -8.70 -39.27 -10.50
N PRO A 294 -7.49 -39.85 -10.33
CA PRO A 294 -6.93 -40.08 -9.00
C PRO A 294 -6.76 -38.79 -8.17
N ALA A 295 -6.36 -37.69 -8.82
CA ALA A 295 -6.19 -36.39 -8.15
C ALA A 295 -7.54 -35.79 -7.71
N ARG A 296 -8.62 -36.04 -8.46
CA ARG A 296 -9.98 -35.63 -8.07
C ARG A 296 -10.54 -36.46 -6.91
N LEU A 297 -10.27 -37.78 -6.90
CA LEU A 297 -10.73 -38.68 -5.83
C LEU A 297 -9.95 -38.48 -4.53
N LYS A 298 -8.67 -38.12 -4.64
CA LYS A 298 -7.80 -37.84 -3.48
C LYS A 298 -7.27 -36.42 -3.58
N PRO A 299 -8.09 -35.41 -3.26
CA PRO A 299 -7.68 -33.99 -3.31
C PRO A 299 -6.58 -33.67 -2.30
N ALA A 300 -5.80 -32.63 -2.58
CA ALA A 300 -4.70 -32.22 -1.73
C ALA A 300 -5.18 -31.85 -0.31
N SER A 301 -4.35 -32.21 0.67
CA SER A 301 -4.43 -31.76 2.06
C SER A 301 -3.24 -30.87 2.39
N ILE A 302 -3.42 -29.95 3.29
CA ILE A 302 -2.38 -28.99 3.70
C ILE A 302 -1.85 -29.33 5.09
N VAL A 303 -0.65 -28.80 5.38
CA VAL A 303 -0.11 -28.80 6.74
C VAL A 303 -0.92 -27.80 7.56
N ASP A 304 -1.42 -28.21 8.71
CA ASP A 304 -2.11 -27.33 9.64
C ASP A 304 -1.08 -26.40 10.33
N ARG A 305 -1.17 -25.12 10.03
CA ARG A 305 -0.32 -24.06 10.64
C ARG A 305 -1.14 -23.08 11.49
N GLY A 306 -2.39 -23.38 11.79
CA GLY A 306 -3.32 -22.50 12.47
C GLY A 306 -3.83 -21.32 11.59
N GLU A 307 -4.66 -20.46 12.16
CA GLU A 307 -5.25 -19.28 11.46
C GLU A 307 -4.24 -18.13 11.31
N ASN A 308 -3.16 -18.34 10.57
CA ASN A 308 -2.19 -17.26 10.29
C ASN A 308 -2.53 -16.56 8.98
N LYS A 309 -3.23 -15.43 9.05
CA LYS A 309 -3.30 -14.46 7.96
C LYS A 309 -1.97 -13.71 7.89
N SER A 310 -1.28 -13.81 6.75
CA SER A 310 -0.03 -13.11 6.53
C SER A 310 -0.26 -11.59 6.44
N PRO A 311 0.51 -10.77 7.15
CA PRO A 311 0.42 -9.31 7.09
C PRO A 311 1.17 -8.74 5.88
N ASP A 312 0.73 -9.09 4.69
CA ASP A 312 1.50 -8.92 3.45
C ASP A 312 1.92 -7.48 3.13
N TYR A 313 1.04 -6.49 3.37
CA TYR A 313 1.41 -5.08 3.20
C TYR A 313 2.52 -4.62 4.15
N PHE A 314 2.53 -5.15 5.37
CA PHE A 314 3.60 -4.88 6.33
C PHE A 314 4.88 -5.58 5.91
N LEU A 315 4.80 -6.85 5.49
CA LEU A 315 5.97 -7.64 5.09
C LEU A 315 6.67 -7.04 3.87
N ASP A 316 5.92 -6.50 2.89
CA ASP A 316 6.52 -5.83 1.75
C ASP A 316 7.28 -4.56 2.16
N TRP A 317 6.71 -3.76 3.06
CA TRP A 317 7.37 -2.57 3.58
C TRP A 317 8.60 -2.92 4.43
N ALA A 318 8.50 -3.95 5.28
CA ALA A 318 9.60 -4.45 6.09
C ALA A 318 10.71 -5.07 5.23
N PHE A 319 10.36 -5.66 4.08
CA PHE A 319 11.32 -6.19 3.13
C PHE A 319 12.14 -5.09 2.47
N ASP A 320 11.50 -3.97 2.06
CA ASP A 320 12.22 -2.81 1.52
C ASP A 320 13.20 -2.22 2.56
N GLU A 321 12.83 -2.19 3.84
CA GLU A 321 13.73 -1.76 4.92
C GLU A 321 14.86 -2.78 5.15
N SER A 322 14.54 -4.07 5.20
CA SER A 322 15.52 -5.15 5.36
C SER A 322 16.56 -5.18 4.23
N LYS A 323 16.14 -4.92 2.98
CA LYS A 323 17.06 -4.80 1.82
C LYS A 323 18.05 -3.67 2.01
N ARG A 324 17.57 -2.46 2.36
CA ARG A 324 18.47 -1.31 2.63
C ARG A 324 19.51 -1.62 3.72
N LEU A 325 19.05 -2.27 4.79
CA LEU A 325 19.93 -2.67 5.88
C LEU A 325 20.88 -3.78 5.44
N GLY A 326 20.40 -4.80 4.72
CA GLY A 326 21.21 -5.88 4.19
C GLY A 326 22.32 -5.38 3.24
N GLU A 327 21.98 -4.46 2.33
CA GLU A 327 22.96 -3.80 1.47
C GLU A 327 24.04 -3.05 2.27
N LYS A 328 23.61 -2.30 3.32
CA LYS A 328 24.53 -1.57 4.20
C LYS A 328 25.53 -2.50 4.92
N TYR A 329 25.09 -3.68 5.32
CA TYR A 329 25.90 -4.65 6.06
C TYR A 329 26.47 -5.78 5.19
N GLY A 330 26.18 -5.80 3.87
CA GLY A 330 26.68 -6.81 2.92
C GLY A 330 26.09 -8.21 3.14
N VAL A 331 24.84 -8.29 3.64
CA VAL A 331 24.15 -9.56 3.93
C VAL A 331 22.87 -9.66 3.10
N HIS A 332 22.71 -10.78 2.41
CA HIS A 332 21.58 -11.02 1.48
C HIS A 332 20.55 -12.01 2.02
N SER A 333 20.91 -12.84 3.00
CA SER A 333 19.99 -13.78 3.62
C SER A 333 19.95 -13.56 5.12
N MET A 334 18.78 -13.26 5.65
CA MET A 334 18.65 -12.79 7.03
C MET A 334 17.33 -13.21 7.67
N VAL A 335 17.36 -13.23 8.99
CA VAL A 335 16.16 -13.32 9.84
C VAL A 335 15.92 -11.94 10.44
N ALA A 336 14.75 -11.38 10.20
CA ALA A 336 14.36 -10.05 10.65
C ALA A 336 13.30 -10.16 11.77
N ARG A 337 13.64 -9.70 12.97
CA ARG A 337 12.62 -9.47 14.01
C ARG A 337 11.97 -8.13 13.77
N THR A 338 10.66 -8.15 13.61
CA THR A 338 9.88 -6.97 13.27
C THR A 338 9.19 -6.34 14.48
N THR A 339 8.63 -5.16 14.26
CA THR A 339 7.83 -4.43 15.25
C THR A 339 6.35 -4.84 15.24
N ILE A 340 5.89 -5.61 14.26
CA ILE A 340 4.47 -5.92 14.08
C ILE A 340 3.86 -6.61 15.31
N ASP A 341 2.62 -6.25 15.59
CA ASP A 341 1.73 -6.97 16.51
C ASP A 341 0.58 -7.56 15.71
N LEU A 342 0.54 -8.90 15.58
CA LEU A 342 -0.43 -9.57 14.72
C LEU A 342 -1.88 -9.36 15.17
N ASP A 343 -2.11 -9.14 16.47
CA ASP A 343 -3.46 -8.90 16.97
C ASP A 343 -3.92 -7.50 16.58
N ILE A 344 -3.03 -6.50 16.66
CA ILE A 344 -3.29 -5.12 16.19
C ILE A 344 -3.46 -5.10 14.66
N GLN A 345 -2.64 -5.86 13.94
CA GLN A 345 -2.74 -5.97 12.48
C GLN A 345 -4.10 -6.53 12.04
N ARG A 346 -4.52 -7.65 12.66
CA ARG A 346 -5.83 -8.26 12.37
C ARG A 346 -6.99 -7.34 12.70
N ALA A 347 -6.91 -6.64 13.83
CA ALA A 347 -7.93 -5.67 14.22
C ALA A 347 -8.02 -4.50 13.25
N ALA A 348 -6.88 -4.03 12.70
CA ALA A 348 -6.85 -2.97 11.70
C ALA A 348 -7.47 -3.43 10.36
N GLU A 349 -7.13 -4.62 9.89
CA GLU A 349 -7.72 -5.23 8.69
C GLU A 349 -9.22 -5.42 8.84
N GLU A 350 -9.67 -5.97 9.97
CA GLU A 350 -11.07 -6.19 10.25
C GLU A 350 -11.85 -4.89 10.36
N ALA A 351 -11.29 -3.84 11.00
CA ALA A 351 -11.95 -2.55 11.11
C ALA A 351 -12.17 -1.90 9.74
N VAL A 352 -11.22 -2.01 8.81
CA VAL A 352 -11.36 -1.52 7.43
C VAL A 352 -12.39 -2.35 6.66
N ASP A 353 -12.26 -3.69 6.65
CA ASP A 353 -13.17 -4.56 5.90
C ASP A 353 -14.61 -4.46 6.42
N TYR A 354 -14.81 -4.43 7.74
CA TYR A 354 -16.12 -4.27 8.34
C TYR A 354 -16.84 -3.02 7.83
N HIS A 355 -16.18 -1.85 7.90
CA HIS A 355 -16.82 -0.60 7.50
C HIS A 355 -17.00 -0.48 5.99
N LEU A 356 -16.07 -0.98 5.18
CA LEU A 356 -16.22 -1.01 3.73
C LEU A 356 -17.32 -1.97 3.29
N ARG A 357 -17.47 -3.13 3.95
CA ARG A 357 -18.53 -4.10 3.67
C ARG A 357 -19.90 -3.56 4.06
N GLN A 358 -20.00 -2.94 5.24
CA GLN A 358 -21.27 -2.46 5.80
C GLN A 358 -21.76 -1.17 5.11
N TYR A 359 -20.87 -0.22 4.86
CA TYR A 359 -21.23 1.14 4.44
C TYR A 359 -20.58 1.56 3.12
N GLY A 360 -19.71 0.75 2.54
CA GLY A 360 -18.97 1.13 1.34
C GLY A 360 -19.84 1.47 0.14
N LYS A 361 -20.99 0.79 -0.03
CA LYS A 361 -21.96 1.09 -1.10
C LYS A 361 -22.63 2.44 -0.90
N ASP A 362 -23.06 2.75 0.31
CA ASP A 362 -23.78 3.98 0.64
C ASP A 362 -22.89 5.20 0.45
N PHE A 363 -21.65 5.10 0.89
CA PHE A 363 -20.64 6.15 0.71
C PHE A 363 -19.93 6.12 -0.65
N ARG A 364 -20.17 5.12 -1.51
CA ARG A 364 -19.44 4.91 -2.77
C ARG A 364 -17.92 4.87 -2.55
N VAL A 365 -17.46 4.19 -1.51
CA VAL A 365 -16.06 4.01 -1.18
C VAL A 365 -15.68 2.55 -1.28
N LYS A 366 -14.50 2.27 -1.85
CA LYS A 366 -14.04 0.90 -2.14
C LYS A 366 -12.77 0.53 -1.38
N GLU A 367 -11.93 1.53 -1.03
CA GLU A 367 -10.59 1.30 -0.50
C GLU A 367 -10.39 2.02 0.83
N GLY A 368 -9.49 1.44 1.63
CA GLY A 368 -9.07 2.02 2.90
C GLY A 368 -7.65 1.62 3.24
N ALA A 369 -6.97 2.48 3.98
CA ALA A 369 -5.64 2.21 4.48
C ALA A 369 -5.49 2.68 5.92
N VAL A 370 -4.71 1.94 6.70
CA VAL A 370 -4.46 2.22 8.12
C VAL A 370 -2.99 1.99 8.45
N VAL A 371 -2.44 2.85 9.30
CA VAL A 371 -1.15 2.67 9.94
C VAL A 371 -1.33 2.85 11.44
N VAL A 372 -0.76 1.95 12.24
CA VAL A 372 -0.72 2.05 13.70
C VAL A 372 0.73 2.12 14.15
N LEU A 373 1.07 3.14 14.90
CA LEU A 373 2.39 3.33 15.52
C LEU A 373 2.29 3.28 17.04
N GLU A 374 3.29 2.73 17.67
CA GLU A 374 3.56 3.00 19.09
C GLU A 374 4.31 4.34 19.21
N THR A 375 4.35 4.93 20.41
CA THR A 375 4.92 6.28 20.61
C THR A 375 6.41 6.37 20.25
N ASP A 376 7.16 5.27 20.32
CA ASP A 376 8.57 5.19 19.93
C ASP A 376 8.82 5.16 18.41
N GLY A 377 7.76 5.11 17.59
CA GLY A 377 7.84 5.01 16.14
C GLY A 377 7.78 3.57 15.60
N SER A 378 7.71 2.56 16.46
CA SER A 378 7.50 1.17 16.06
C SER A 378 6.17 1.00 15.32
N VAL A 379 6.20 0.47 14.11
CA VAL A 379 4.99 0.21 13.32
C VAL A 379 4.36 -1.11 13.76
N ARG A 380 3.15 -1.04 14.34
CA ARG A 380 2.42 -2.19 14.87
C ARG A 380 1.49 -2.84 13.86
N ALA A 381 0.98 -2.04 12.89
CA ALA A 381 0.13 -2.54 11.82
C ALA A 381 0.21 -1.65 10.58
N ILE A 382 0.09 -2.27 9.40
CA ILE A 382 -0.08 -1.61 8.09
C ILE A 382 -1.18 -2.32 7.33
N VAL A 383 -2.24 -1.59 6.99
CA VAL A 383 -3.27 -2.02 6.05
C VAL A 383 -3.18 -1.15 4.81
N GLY A 384 -2.75 -1.70 3.69
CA GLY A 384 -2.56 -0.96 2.44
C GLY A 384 -3.73 -1.04 1.47
N GLY A 385 -4.81 -1.73 1.84
CA GLY A 385 -6.00 -1.93 1.03
C GLY A 385 -6.91 -2.98 1.65
N ARG A 386 -8.06 -3.21 1.03
CA ARG A 386 -9.04 -4.17 1.54
C ARG A 386 -8.60 -5.63 1.40
N ASP A 387 -8.00 -5.96 0.26
CA ASP A 387 -7.53 -7.32 -0.06
C ASP A 387 -6.21 -7.25 -0.82
N TYR A 388 -5.14 -7.80 -0.22
CA TYR A 388 -3.81 -7.84 -0.82
C TYR A 388 -3.78 -8.69 -2.11
N GLY A 389 -4.55 -9.77 -2.17
CA GLY A 389 -4.63 -10.61 -3.36
C GLY A 389 -5.33 -9.93 -4.54
N GLU A 390 -6.23 -8.99 -4.28
CA GLU A 390 -6.85 -8.17 -5.32
C GLU A 390 -5.96 -7.00 -5.75
N SER A 391 -5.22 -6.40 -4.81
CA SER A 391 -4.33 -5.28 -5.08
C SER A 391 -3.16 -5.28 -4.09
N GLN A 392 -1.94 -5.55 -4.59
CA GLN A 392 -0.70 -5.46 -3.81
C GLN A 392 -0.21 -4.01 -3.62
N PHE A 393 -0.88 -3.04 -4.24
CA PHE A 393 -0.53 -1.63 -4.08
C PHE A 393 -0.77 -1.17 -2.65
N ASN A 394 0.33 -0.90 -1.93
CA ASN A 394 0.28 -0.47 -0.54
C ASN A 394 -0.10 1.02 -0.44
N ARG A 395 -1.39 1.30 -0.29
CA ARG A 395 -1.90 2.68 -0.19
C ARG A 395 -1.42 3.39 1.07
N ALA A 396 -1.08 2.63 2.10
CA ALA A 396 -0.59 3.20 3.36
C ALA A 396 0.77 3.86 3.21
N THR A 397 1.65 3.33 2.34
CA THR A 397 3.04 3.78 2.21
C THR A 397 3.37 4.41 0.85
N LYS A 398 2.57 4.14 -0.20
CA LYS A 398 2.88 4.57 -1.58
C LYS A 398 1.85 5.54 -2.17
N ALA A 399 0.59 5.56 -1.71
CA ALA A 399 -0.42 6.46 -2.25
C ALA A 399 -0.30 7.87 -1.66
N LEU A 400 -0.04 8.85 -2.52
CA LEU A 400 -0.08 10.26 -2.17
C LEU A 400 -1.52 10.78 -2.29
N ARG A 401 -2.19 11.02 -1.17
CA ARG A 401 -3.57 11.47 -1.10
C ARG A 401 -3.67 12.83 -0.44
N GLN A 402 -4.52 13.73 -0.97
CA GLN A 402 -4.75 15.01 -0.33
C GLN A 402 -5.29 14.81 1.09
N VAL A 403 -4.67 15.46 2.05
CA VAL A 403 -5.00 15.25 3.47
C VAL A 403 -6.08 16.19 4.00
N GLY A 404 -6.38 17.24 3.27
CA GLY A 404 -7.38 18.21 3.65
C GLY A 404 -7.12 18.77 5.07
N SER A 405 -8.17 18.91 5.85
CA SER A 405 -8.09 19.51 7.19
C SER A 405 -7.23 18.75 8.20
N SER A 406 -6.78 17.52 7.93
CA SER A 406 -5.81 16.83 8.80
C SER A 406 -4.40 17.43 8.71
N PHE A 407 -4.13 18.33 7.76
CA PHE A 407 -2.91 19.12 7.73
C PHE A 407 -2.89 20.28 8.75
N LYS A 408 -4.04 20.78 9.17
CA LYS A 408 -4.13 21.96 10.05
C LYS A 408 -3.30 21.86 11.34
N PRO A 409 -3.21 20.70 12.03
CA PRO A 409 -2.38 20.60 13.22
C PRO A 409 -0.92 20.98 13.00
N TYR A 410 -0.33 20.75 11.84
CA TYR A 410 1.04 21.21 11.54
C TYR A 410 1.16 22.73 11.50
N VAL A 411 0.14 23.43 10.97
CA VAL A 411 0.07 24.90 10.97
C VAL A 411 -0.05 25.43 12.39
N TYR A 412 -0.91 24.81 13.20
CA TYR A 412 -1.09 25.21 14.60
C TYR A 412 0.14 24.88 15.46
N ALA A 413 0.79 23.72 15.20
CA ALA A 413 2.04 23.37 15.87
C ALA A 413 3.15 24.40 15.58
N ALA A 414 3.27 24.84 14.33
CA ALA A 414 4.19 25.93 13.97
C ALA A 414 3.84 27.24 14.71
N ALA A 415 2.55 27.56 14.83
CA ALA A 415 2.11 28.74 15.59
C ALA A 415 2.45 28.63 17.09
N MET A 416 2.18 27.47 17.71
CA MET A 416 2.50 27.26 19.14
C MET A 416 4.00 27.19 19.39
N GLN A 417 4.80 26.75 18.43
CA GLN A 417 6.26 26.62 18.56
C GLN A 417 7.00 27.94 18.31
N LEU A 418 6.54 28.74 17.34
CA LEU A 418 7.30 29.88 16.80
C LEU A 418 6.73 31.23 17.20
N THR A 419 5.60 31.29 17.92
CA THR A 419 4.96 32.53 18.34
C THR A 419 4.51 32.45 19.81
N ASP A 420 4.05 33.57 20.38
CA ASP A 420 3.49 33.62 21.73
C ASP A 420 2.00 33.25 21.80
N LEU A 421 1.43 32.79 20.71
CA LEU A 421 0.03 32.37 20.68
C LEU A 421 -0.21 31.18 21.62
N LYS A 422 -1.42 31.11 22.18
CA LYS A 422 -1.89 30.07 23.11
C LYS A 422 -3.22 29.51 22.62
N PRO A 423 -3.66 28.32 23.07
CA PRO A 423 -4.97 27.77 22.73
C PRO A 423 -6.13 28.73 22.97
N SER A 424 -6.03 29.55 24.01
CA SER A 424 -7.01 30.58 24.37
C SER A 424 -6.90 31.88 23.56
N SER A 425 -5.84 32.08 22.77
CA SER A 425 -5.68 33.28 21.93
C SER A 425 -6.84 33.44 20.96
N VAL A 426 -7.41 34.65 20.93
CA VAL A 426 -8.59 34.94 20.09
C VAL A 426 -8.15 35.46 18.72
N ILE A 427 -8.67 34.87 17.68
CA ILE A 427 -8.38 35.20 16.29
C ILE A 427 -9.68 35.40 15.50
N SER A 428 -9.63 36.14 14.41
CA SER A 428 -10.81 36.34 13.56
C SER A 428 -11.11 35.15 12.68
N ASP A 429 -12.33 34.63 12.77
CA ASP A 429 -12.96 33.78 11.73
C ASP A 429 -13.81 34.68 10.84
N GLY A 430 -13.19 35.53 10.05
CA GLY A 430 -13.82 36.38 9.04
C GLY A 430 -13.27 36.06 7.64
N PRO A 431 -13.87 36.64 6.60
CA PRO A 431 -13.34 36.53 5.24
C PRO A 431 -11.86 36.91 5.19
N ILE A 432 -11.08 36.20 4.42
CA ILE A 432 -9.64 36.42 4.22
C ILE A 432 -9.28 36.23 2.76
N THR A 433 -8.44 37.14 2.25
CA THR A 433 -7.85 37.02 0.91
C THR A 433 -6.34 37.02 1.03
N TRP A 434 -5.70 36.10 0.35
CA TRP A 434 -4.24 35.99 0.29
C TRP A 434 -3.80 35.84 -1.17
N ASN A 435 -3.25 36.93 -1.74
CA ASN A 435 -2.82 36.99 -3.14
C ASN A 435 -3.87 36.41 -4.12
N GLY A 436 -5.09 36.96 -4.07
CA GLY A 436 -6.21 36.55 -4.93
C GLY A 436 -6.95 35.28 -4.52
N TRP A 437 -6.46 34.54 -3.51
CA TRP A 437 -7.15 33.36 -3.00
C TRP A 437 -7.99 33.70 -1.76
N SER A 438 -9.28 33.35 -1.81
CA SER A 438 -10.25 33.65 -0.74
C SER A 438 -10.92 32.34 -0.26
N PRO A 439 -10.31 31.57 0.66
CA PRO A 439 -10.89 30.34 1.17
C PRO A 439 -12.14 30.63 2.01
N LYS A 440 -13.10 29.69 1.93
CA LYS A 440 -14.36 29.74 2.72
C LYS A 440 -14.38 28.59 3.72
N ASN A 441 -15.10 28.78 4.82
CA ASN A 441 -15.42 27.70 5.74
C ASN A 441 -16.38 26.69 5.06
N TYR A 442 -16.42 25.47 5.58
CA TYR A 442 -17.25 24.39 5.03
C TYR A 442 -18.72 24.80 4.92
N GLY A 443 -19.31 25.36 5.97
CA GLY A 443 -20.71 25.86 5.99
C GLY A 443 -20.91 27.24 5.35
N ARG A 444 -19.87 27.85 4.73
CA ARG A 444 -19.86 29.19 4.15
C ARG A 444 -20.23 30.32 5.12
N SER A 445 -20.28 30.02 6.42
CA SER A 445 -20.53 30.97 7.52
C SER A 445 -19.25 31.29 8.29
N TYR A 446 -19.28 32.39 9.01
CA TYR A 446 -18.16 32.84 9.83
C TYR A 446 -18.64 33.07 11.26
N SER A 447 -17.77 32.74 12.22
CA SER A 447 -18.08 32.82 13.66
C SER A 447 -17.55 34.11 14.34
N GLY A 448 -16.92 35.01 13.58
CA GLY A 448 -16.36 36.25 14.11
C GLY A 448 -15.08 35.99 14.93
N ARG A 449 -15.07 36.30 16.19
CA ARG A 449 -13.92 36.10 17.10
C ARG A 449 -14.01 34.68 17.74
N VAL A 450 -12.98 33.87 17.56
CA VAL A 450 -12.92 32.52 18.10
C VAL A 450 -11.55 32.27 18.75
N THR A 451 -11.50 31.38 19.74
CA THR A 451 -10.21 30.89 20.26
C THR A 451 -9.55 29.92 19.27
N LEU A 452 -8.23 29.82 19.29
CA LEU A 452 -7.50 28.87 18.47
C LEU A 452 -7.97 27.43 18.76
N ALA A 453 -8.22 27.09 20.02
CA ALA A 453 -8.73 25.78 20.41
C ALA A 453 -10.09 25.48 19.76
N SER A 454 -11.05 26.39 19.86
CA SER A 454 -12.37 26.23 19.21
C SER A 454 -12.25 26.16 17.67
N ALA A 455 -11.35 26.95 17.07
CA ALA A 455 -11.15 26.97 15.63
C ALA A 455 -10.58 25.64 15.11
N LEU A 456 -9.64 25.03 15.82
CA LEU A 456 -9.08 23.72 15.45
C LEU A 456 -10.12 22.60 15.65
N ALA A 457 -10.83 22.57 16.79
CA ALA A 457 -11.85 21.58 17.11
C ALA A 457 -12.99 21.58 16.07
N ARG A 458 -13.43 22.77 15.64
CA ARG A 458 -14.47 22.99 14.62
C ARG A 458 -13.94 22.94 13.19
N SER A 459 -12.63 22.78 13.04
CA SER A 459 -11.95 22.70 11.72
C SER A 459 -12.16 23.94 10.82
N ILE A 460 -12.21 25.14 11.39
CA ILE A 460 -12.38 26.40 10.64
C ILE A 460 -11.23 26.56 9.63
N ASN A 461 -11.55 27.01 8.40
CA ASN A 461 -10.56 27.14 7.32
C ASN A 461 -9.81 28.47 7.34
N THR A 462 -10.47 29.57 7.69
CA THR A 462 -9.89 30.91 7.63
C THR A 462 -8.77 31.10 8.64
N VAL A 463 -8.83 30.41 9.78
CA VAL A 463 -7.87 30.56 10.87
C VAL A 463 -6.47 30.05 10.54
N PRO A 464 -6.25 28.81 10.07
CA PRO A 464 -4.90 28.36 9.66
C PRO A 464 -4.34 29.17 8.49
N VAL A 465 -5.19 29.68 7.59
CA VAL A 465 -4.76 30.60 6.52
C VAL A 465 -4.26 31.90 7.10
N ARG A 466 -4.94 32.45 8.12
CA ARG A 466 -4.54 33.66 8.81
C ARG A 466 -3.25 33.45 9.61
N LEU A 467 -3.11 32.32 10.30
CA LEU A 467 -1.87 31.97 10.99
C LEU A 467 -0.67 31.92 10.02
N ALA A 468 -0.86 31.28 8.87
CA ALA A 468 0.20 31.21 7.88
C ALA A 468 0.50 32.56 7.22
N LYS A 469 -0.54 33.34 6.87
CA LYS A 469 -0.38 34.63 6.19
C LYS A 469 0.23 35.70 7.08
N ASP A 470 -0.31 35.83 8.30
CA ASP A 470 -0.06 37.00 9.15
C ASP A 470 1.05 36.76 10.20
N TYR A 471 1.39 35.48 10.51
CA TYR A 471 2.34 35.13 11.59
C TYR A 471 3.52 34.27 11.15
N LEU A 472 3.36 33.33 10.21
CA LEU A 472 4.34 32.27 10.02
C LEU A 472 5.03 32.27 8.65
N GLY A 473 4.28 32.48 7.57
CA GLY A 473 4.71 32.09 6.23
C GLY A 473 4.56 30.57 5.97
N ILE A 474 4.85 30.15 4.75
CA ILE A 474 4.71 28.73 4.32
C ILE A 474 5.94 27.92 4.73
N LYS A 475 7.14 28.49 4.56
CA LYS A 475 8.40 27.77 4.74
C LYS A 475 8.58 27.19 6.16
N PRO A 476 8.40 27.97 7.26
CA PRO A 476 8.51 27.40 8.62
C PRO A 476 7.52 26.27 8.92
N ILE A 477 6.31 26.35 8.35
CA ILE A 477 5.30 25.28 8.48
C ILE A 477 5.82 24.01 7.80
N SER A 478 6.35 24.12 6.58
CA SER A 478 6.89 22.98 5.84
C SER A 478 8.10 22.37 6.54
N GLU A 479 9.04 23.19 6.99
CA GLU A 479 10.24 22.73 7.69
C GLU A 479 9.90 21.98 8.99
N LEU A 480 8.97 22.51 9.78
CA LEU A 480 8.51 21.85 11.00
C LEU A 480 7.79 20.53 10.68
N THR A 481 6.95 20.50 9.64
CA THR A 481 6.24 19.29 9.22
C THR A 481 7.23 18.19 8.86
N HIS A 482 8.30 18.50 8.11
CA HIS A 482 9.37 17.55 7.81
C HIS A 482 10.16 17.14 9.06
N ALA A 483 10.46 18.08 9.96
CA ALA A 483 11.12 17.77 11.25
C ALA A 483 10.28 16.79 12.10
N MET A 484 8.95 16.83 11.99
CA MET A 484 8.03 15.87 12.63
C MET A 484 8.00 14.50 11.95
N GLY A 485 8.88 14.23 10.96
CA GLY A 485 9.04 12.93 10.32
C GLY A 485 8.20 12.71 9.06
N VAL A 486 7.56 13.74 8.52
CA VAL A 486 6.84 13.68 7.23
C VAL A 486 7.85 13.72 6.08
N GLU A 487 7.86 12.68 5.23
CA GLU A 487 8.77 12.56 4.08
C GLU A 487 8.14 12.99 2.75
N SER A 488 6.80 12.97 2.64
CA SER A 488 6.09 13.41 1.43
C SER A 488 6.45 14.84 1.06
N THR A 489 6.70 15.10 -0.23
CA THR A 489 6.99 16.44 -0.74
C THR A 489 5.78 17.35 -0.57
N LEU A 490 5.96 18.45 0.15
CA LEU A 490 4.94 19.46 0.33
C LEU A 490 5.00 20.48 -0.82
N ASN A 491 3.84 20.87 -1.36
CA ASN A 491 3.77 21.70 -2.57
C ASN A 491 4.24 23.16 -2.39
N GLY A 492 4.54 23.61 -1.18
CA GLY A 492 5.04 24.96 -0.88
C GLY A 492 4.07 26.10 -1.25
N HIS A 493 2.86 25.80 -1.71
CA HIS A 493 1.88 26.80 -2.07
C HIS A 493 1.00 27.20 -0.88
N LYS A 494 0.45 28.43 -0.89
CA LYS A 494 -0.41 28.94 0.18
C LYS A 494 -1.61 28.04 0.54
N THR A 495 -2.12 27.25 -0.41
CA THR A 495 -3.21 26.29 -0.18
C THR A 495 -2.79 25.06 0.63
N MET A 496 -1.47 24.80 0.78
CA MET A 496 -0.92 23.71 1.59
C MET A 496 -1.49 23.73 3.02
N VAL A 497 -1.70 24.91 3.60
CA VAL A 497 -2.24 25.05 4.97
C VAL A 497 -3.66 24.46 5.16
N LEU A 498 -4.35 24.18 4.07
CA LEU A 498 -5.64 23.48 4.06
C LEU A 498 -5.50 22.02 3.53
N GLY A 499 -4.27 21.51 3.38
CA GLY A 499 -3.98 20.14 3.05
C GLY A 499 -4.14 19.77 1.58
N THR A 500 -3.76 20.67 0.67
CA THR A 500 -3.73 20.37 -0.78
C THR A 500 -2.51 19.55 -1.21
N SER A 501 -1.51 19.39 -0.35
CA SER A 501 -0.40 18.45 -0.59
C SER A 501 -0.86 17.01 -0.46
N GLY A 502 -0.35 16.13 -1.32
CA GLY A 502 -0.51 14.69 -1.17
C GLY A 502 0.47 14.17 -0.10
N MET A 503 -0.04 13.35 0.82
CA MET A 503 0.77 12.66 1.82
C MET A 503 0.35 11.19 1.90
N THR A 504 1.25 10.33 2.37
CA THR A 504 0.92 8.95 2.67
C THR A 504 0.23 8.80 4.03
N VAL A 505 -0.46 7.68 4.25
CA VAL A 505 -1.05 7.37 5.57
C VAL A 505 0.06 7.20 6.61
N MET A 506 1.18 6.63 6.21
CA MET A 506 2.38 6.50 7.04
C MET A 506 2.90 7.85 7.50
N ASP A 507 3.01 8.84 6.61
CA ASP A 507 3.46 10.18 6.96
C ASP A 507 2.53 10.89 7.92
N GLN A 508 1.21 10.74 7.73
CA GLN A 508 0.22 11.29 8.65
C GLN A 508 0.34 10.67 10.04
N ALA A 509 0.49 9.33 10.11
CA ALA A 509 0.71 8.65 11.39
C ALA A 509 2.00 9.11 12.06
N THR A 510 3.11 9.19 11.32
CA THR A 510 4.42 9.62 11.82
C THR A 510 4.41 11.05 12.35
N GLY A 511 3.84 11.98 11.59
CA GLY A 511 3.75 13.39 12.01
C GLY A 511 2.93 13.58 13.29
N TYR A 512 1.79 12.89 13.39
CA TYR A 512 0.95 12.96 14.60
C TYR A 512 1.55 12.23 15.79
N ASN A 513 2.37 11.19 15.53
CA ASN A 513 3.08 10.48 16.59
C ASN A 513 4.01 11.41 17.39
N THR A 514 4.51 12.49 16.77
CA THR A 514 5.30 13.51 17.46
C THR A 514 4.51 14.18 18.60
N PHE A 515 3.20 14.38 18.44
CA PHE A 515 2.34 14.90 19.51
C PHE A 515 2.15 13.86 20.61
N ALA A 516 1.89 12.61 20.24
CA ALA A 516 1.71 11.50 21.18
C ALA A 516 3.00 11.19 21.96
N ASN A 517 4.17 11.42 21.36
CA ASN A 517 5.49 11.20 21.96
C ASN A 517 6.08 12.47 22.61
N GLY A 518 5.26 13.39 23.08
CA GLY A 518 5.73 14.55 23.85
C GLY A 518 6.64 15.53 23.08
N GLY A 519 6.52 15.60 21.74
CA GLY A 519 7.30 16.49 20.89
C GLY A 519 8.62 15.90 20.39
N ILE A 520 8.85 14.62 20.63
CA ILE A 520 10.01 13.90 20.15
C ILE A 520 9.60 13.19 18.84
N SER A 521 10.33 13.47 17.76
CA SER A 521 10.12 12.80 16.49
C SER A 521 10.61 11.35 16.57
N GLY A 522 9.69 10.39 16.54
CA GLY A 522 10.02 8.96 16.44
C GLY A 522 10.34 8.59 14.99
N THR A 523 11.47 7.92 14.76
CA THR A 523 11.74 7.33 13.45
C THR A 523 10.88 6.09 13.27
N ARG A 524 9.99 6.14 12.27
CA ARG A 524 9.19 4.95 11.92
C ARG A 524 10.10 3.82 11.46
N HIS A 525 9.87 2.62 11.97
CA HIS A 525 10.66 1.44 11.65
C HIS A 525 9.83 0.16 11.75
N SER A 526 10.21 -0.84 10.94
CA SER A 526 9.61 -2.17 10.99
C SER A 526 10.54 -3.20 11.62
N ILE A 527 11.85 -2.95 11.65
CA ILE A 527 12.87 -3.90 12.05
C ILE A 527 13.47 -3.49 13.40
N THR A 528 13.44 -4.39 14.37
CA THR A 528 14.12 -4.21 15.64
C THR A 528 15.49 -4.88 15.66
N GLU A 529 15.63 -6.02 14.95
CA GLU A 529 16.87 -6.79 14.92
C GLU A 529 16.98 -7.55 13.58
N LEU A 530 18.18 -7.57 12.99
CA LEU A 530 18.53 -8.45 11.87
C LEU A 530 19.62 -9.42 12.30
N ARG A 531 19.44 -10.68 11.94
CA ARG A 531 20.43 -11.75 12.09
C ARG A 531 20.81 -12.31 10.73
N ASP A 532 22.08 -12.70 10.59
CA ASP A 532 22.52 -13.49 9.46
C ASP A 532 22.13 -14.97 9.59
N ARG A 533 22.51 -15.80 8.62
CA ARG A 533 22.26 -17.25 8.64
C ARG A 533 22.97 -17.99 9.79
N SER A 534 24.05 -17.44 10.34
CA SER A 534 24.75 -18.01 11.49
C SER A 534 24.06 -17.72 12.82
N GLY A 535 23.04 -16.81 12.79
CA GLY A 535 22.36 -16.30 13.97
C GLY A 535 23.03 -15.07 14.61
N ALA A 536 24.14 -14.56 14.03
CA ALA A 536 24.81 -13.37 14.52
C ALA A 536 23.95 -12.12 14.28
N VAL A 537 23.85 -11.24 15.28
CA VAL A 537 23.10 -9.97 15.19
C VAL A 537 23.92 -8.97 14.39
N ILE A 538 23.47 -8.66 13.16
CA ILE A 538 24.12 -7.69 12.26
C ILE A 538 23.57 -6.26 12.43
N TYR A 539 22.32 -6.12 12.87
CA TYR A 539 21.68 -4.84 13.15
C TYR A 539 20.78 -4.95 14.37
N ASP A 540 20.84 -3.92 15.21
CA ASP A 540 19.93 -3.70 16.34
C ASP A 540 19.47 -2.25 16.35
N TYR A 541 18.13 -2.04 16.35
CA TYR A 541 17.56 -0.68 16.21
C TYR A 541 18.04 0.26 17.32
N ALA A 542 18.07 -0.20 18.56
CA ALA A 542 18.44 0.64 19.69
C ALA A 542 19.93 1.01 19.71
N ARG A 543 20.78 0.10 19.22
CA ARG A 543 22.23 0.29 19.13
C ARG A 543 22.65 1.16 17.94
N ASP A 544 22.03 0.95 16.77
CA ASP A 544 22.57 1.40 15.48
C ASP A 544 21.88 2.69 14.96
N ASN A 545 20.85 3.19 15.65
CA ASN A 545 20.18 4.41 15.27
C ASN A 545 20.43 5.55 16.27
N PRO A 546 20.45 6.81 15.78
CA PRO A 546 20.61 7.96 16.65
C PRO A 546 19.40 8.10 17.59
N ALA A 547 19.66 8.65 18.79
CA ALA A 547 18.57 8.97 19.72
C ALA A 547 17.55 9.91 19.08
N PRO A 548 16.24 9.67 19.31
CA PRO A 548 15.17 10.51 18.80
C PRO A 548 15.35 11.97 19.25
N LYS A 549 15.02 12.91 18.35
CA LYS A 549 15.22 14.36 18.61
C LYS A 549 13.92 15.05 19.03
N ARG A 550 14.00 15.94 20.01
CA ARG A 550 12.88 16.84 20.33
C ARG A 550 12.75 17.91 19.24
N VAL A 551 11.58 17.96 18.59
CA VAL A 551 11.27 18.91 17.51
C VAL A 551 10.18 19.91 17.91
N LEU A 552 9.37 19.59 18.93
CA LEU A 552 8.43 20.50 19.55
C LEU A 552 8.77 20.68 21.03
N SER A 553 8.69 21.90 21.51
CA SER A 553 8.82 22.19 22.94
C SER A 553 7.65 21.58 23.73
N GLU A 554 7.85 21.27 25.00
CA GLU A 554 6.80 20.75 25.88
C GLU A 554 5.58 21.69 25.94
N LYS A 555 5.83 23.00 25.95
CA LYS A 555 4.78 24.03 25.89
C LYS A 555 3.94 23.89 24.62
N ALA A 556 4.58 23.74 23.46
CA ALA A 556 3.89 23.60 22.18
C ALA A 556 3.10 22.27 22.11
N VAL A 557 3.66 21.18 22.63
CA VAL A 557 2.98 19.87 22.69
C VAL A 557 1.76 19.93 23.58
N THR A 558 1.89 20.45 24.79
CA THR A 558 0.76 20.61 25.73
C THR A 558 -0.36 21.42 25.09
N ALA A 559 -0.03 22.57 24.48
CA ALA A 559 -1.00 23.40 23.77
C ALA A 559 -1.67 22.68 22.60
N MET A 560 -0.90 21.89 21.84
CA MET A 560 -1.45 21.12 20.71
C MET A 560 -2.34 19.98 21.18
N ASN A 561 -1.91 19.22 22.18
CA ASN A 561 -2.66 18.08 22.70
C ASN A 561 -3.98 18.55 23.35
N GLU A 562 -3.97 19.68 24.05
CA GLU A 562 -5.17 20.35 24.59
C GLU A 562 -6.19 20.67 23.46
N MET A 563 -5.72 21.24 22.36
CA MET A 563 -6.57 21.59 21.21
C MET A 563 -7.05 20.34 20.45
N LEU A 564 -6.20 19.31 20.30
CA LEU A 564 -6.51 18.10 19.55
C LEU A 564 -7.46 17.16 20.32
N ALA A 565 -7.42 17.16 21.66
CA ALA A 565 -8.36 16.41 22.48
C ALA A 565 -9.80 16.92 22.34
N LEU A 566 -9.98 18.22 22.12
CA LEU A 566 -11.31 18.80 21.88
C LEU A 566 -11.97 18.30 20.58
N VAL A 567 -11.21 17.75 19.64
CA VAL A 567 -11.77 17.26 18.36
C VAL A 567 -12.67 16.03 18.56
N PRO A 568 -12.26 14.96 19.24
CA PRO A 568 -13.16 13.86 19.59
C PRO A 568 -14.13 14.22 20.71
N GLU A 569 -13.77 15.07 21.68
CA GLU A 569 -14.63 15.43 22.81
C GLU A 569 -15.84 16.28 22.38
N ALA A 570 -15.64 17.33 21.61
CA ALA A 570 -16.66 18.32 21.28
C ALA A 570 -16.65 18.78 19.80
N GLY A 571 -15.67 18.36 19.02
CA GLY A 571 -15.43 18.83 17.65
C GLY A 571 -15.99 17.95 16.55
N THR A 572 -15.27 17.93 15.43
CA THR A 572 -15.63 17.20 14.20
C THR A 572 -15.38 15.71 14.29
N GLY A 573 -14.70 15.22 15.32
CA GLY A 573 -14.25 13.82 15.47
C GLY A 573 -15.00 13.01 16.51
N ARG A 574 -16.20 13.40 16.93
CA ARG A 574 -16.95 12.75 18.03
C ARG A 574 -17.14 11.22 17.88
N LYS A 575 -17.26 10.72 16.64
CA LYS A 575 -17.38 9.27 16.39
C LYS A 575 -16.07 8.49 16.64
N ALA A 576 -14.98 9.18 16.91
CA ALA A 576 -13.71 8.57 17.30
C ALA A 576 -13.48 8.61 18.84
N ALA A 577 -14.37 9.22 19.62
CA ALA A 577 -14.25 9.25 21.07
C ALA A 577 -14.24 7.82 21.64
N LEU A 578 -13.32 7.53 22.57
CA LEU A 578 -13.19 6.24 23.23
C LEU A 578 -13.79 6.32 24.64
N ASP A 579 -14.46 5.24 25.06
CA ASP A 579 -15.05 5.17 26.39
C ASP A 579 -13.95 4.99 27.46
N GLY A 580 -13.85 5.94 28.39
CA GLY A 580 -12.88 5.88 29.48
C GLY A 580 -11.41 6.09 29.07
N ILE A 581 -11.12 6.33 27.80
CA ILE A 581 -9.76 6.56 27.28
C ILE A 581 -9.68 7.92 26.62
N ARG A 582 -8.79 8.78 27.11
CA ARG A 582 -8.56 10.08 26.46
C ARG A 582 -7.88 9.89 25.14
N SER A 583 -8.42 10.51 24.11
CA SER A 583 -7.86 10.53 22.77
C SER A 583 -7.78 11.95 22.22
N ALA A 584 -6.89 12.14 21.28
CA ALA A 584 -6.72 13.40 20.55
C ALA A 584 -6.61 13.09 19.06
N GLY A 585 -7.00 14.01 18.19
CA GLY A 585 -6.92 13.73 16.74
C GLY A 585 -7.49 14.83 15.87
N LYS A 586 -7.59 14.56 14.59
CA LYS A 586 -8.13 15.49 13.60
C LYS A 586 -8.78 14.78 12.42
N THR A 587 -9.92 15.28 12.00
CA THR A 587 -10.60 14.89 10.76
C THR A 587 -9.98 15.59 9.56
N GLY A 588 -9.85 14.87 8.43
CA GLY A 588 -9.53 15.40 7.11
C GLY A 588 -10.66 15.10 6.13
N THR A 589 -10.99 16.06 5.30
CA THR A 589 -11.95 15.89 4.20
C THR A 589 -11.48 16.77 3.06
N THR A 590 -11.35 16.20 1.86
CA THR A 590 -10.96 16.94 0.66
C THR A 590 -12.17 17.51 -0.07
N GLN A 591 -11.92 18.41 -1.02
CA GLN A 591 -12.97 18.93 -1.88
C GLN A 591 -13.63 17.80 -2.67
N SER A 592 -14.94 17.89 -2.84
CA SER A 592 -15.76 16.87 -3.52
C SER A 592 -15.70 15.49 -2.83
N TYR A 593 -15.33 15.42 -1.55
CA TYR A 593 -15.36 14.19 -0.74
C TYR A 593 -14.60 13.02 -1.37
N ARG A 594 -13.45 13.27 -2.02
CA ARG A 594 -12.65 12.22 -2.69
C ARG A 594 -11.82 11.42 -1.70
N ASP A 595 -11.26 12.10 -0.70
CA ASP A 595 -10.46 11.53 0.37
C ASP A 595 -11.01 11.93 1.72
N ALA A 596 -11.16 10.98 2.62
CA ALA A 596 -11.58 11.22 3.99
C ALA A 596 -10.59 10.58 4.96
N TRP A 597 -10.22 11.32 6.01
CA TRP A 597 -9.18 10.97 6.96
C TRP A 597 -9.64 11.12 8.39
N TYR A 598 -9.17 10.22 9.23
CA TYR A 598 -9.07 10.47 10.66
C TYR A 598 -7.68 10.08 11.14
N VAL A 599 -6.97 11.00 11.75
CA VAL A 599 -5.67 10.76 12.37
C VAL A 599 -5.79 11.12 13.83
N GLY A 600 -5.51 10.17 14.70
CA GLY A 600 -5.66 10.36 16.14
C GLY A 600 -4.72 9.48 16.94
N PHE A 601 -4.59 9.81 18.21
CA PHE A 601 -3.68 9.14 19.12
C PHE A 601 -4.21 9.11 20.56
N THR A 602 -3.63 8.25 21.35
CA THR A 602 -3.71 8.16 22.81
C THR A 602 -2.30 8.28 23.38
N GLY A 603 -2.12 8.04 24.66
CA GLY A 603 -0.78 7.95 25.25
C GLY A 603 -0.02 6.67 24.84
N ASN A 604 -0.69 5.69 24.22
CA ASN A 604 -0.11 4.40 23.84
C ASN A 604 0.17 4.32 22.34
N TYR A 605 -0.79 4.71 21.51
CA TYR A 605 -0.78 4.47 20.07
C TYR A 605 -1.23 5.68 19.27
N THR A 606 -0.66 5.82 18.08
CA THR A 606 -1.12 6.73 17.02
C THR A 606 -1.66 5.91 15.87
N ALA A 607 -2.86 6.23 15.37
CA ALA A 607 -3.40 5.58 14.19
C ALA A 607 -3.89 6.62 13.17
N ALA A 608 -3.53 6.39 11.90
CA ALA A 608 -4.04 7.16 10.76
C ALA A 608 -4.92 6.25 9.90
N VAL A 609 -6.12 6.73 9.58
CA VAL A 609 -7.10 6.04 8.74
C VAL A 609 -7.43 6.92 7.54
N TRP A 610 -7.32 6.35 6.35
CA TRP A 610 -7.77 6.93 5.09
C TRP A 610 -8.81 6.03 4.42
N LEU A 611 -9.85 6.62 3.86
CA LEU A 611 -10.83 5.96 3.02
C LEU A 611 -11.06 6.77 1.75
N GLY A 612 -11.17 6.09 0.59
CA GLY A 612 -11.32 6.74 -0.71
C GLY A 612 -11.41 5.74 -1.86
N ASN A 613 -11.16 6.21 -3.08
CA ASN A 613 -11.16 5.41 -4.30
C ASN A 613 -9.85 5.63 -5.08
N ASP A 614 -9.33 4.57 -5.71
CA ASP A 614 -8.07 4.66 -6.49
C ASP A 614 -8.21 5.52 -7.73
N ASP A 615 -9.39 5.53 -8.34
CA ASP A 615 -9.74 6.33 -9.52
C ASP A 615 -10.07 7.79 -9.21
N PHE A 616 -9.84 8.24 -7.97
CA PHE A 616 -10.21 9.58 -7.48
C PHE A 616 -11.70 9.93 -7.66
N SER A 617 -12.57 8.97 -7.87
CA SER A 617 -14.01 9.19 -7.93
C SER A 617 -14.54 9.75 -6.61
N VAL A 618 -15.57 10.59 -6.70
CA VAL A 618 -16.18 11.23 -5.53
C VAL A 618 -16.97 10.20 -4.71
N THR A 619 -16.92 10.35 -3.40
CA THR A 619 -17.75 9.58 -2.47
C THR A 619 -19.07 10.32 -2.18
N ASN A 620 -20.07 9.65 -1.60
CA ASN A 620 -21.31 10.26 -1.19
C ASN A 620 -21.13 10.94 0.17
N ASP A 621 -20.75 12.23 0.16
CA ASP A 621 -20.63 13.10 1.34
C ASP A 621 -19.83 12.49 2.51
N MET A 622 -18.89 11.57 2.22
CA MET A 622 -18.05 10.96 3.24
C MET A 622 -17.08 11.97 3.80
N THR A 623 -17.18 12.26 5.08
CA THR A 623 -16.27 13.15 5.81
C THR A 623 -15.35 12.35 6.73
N GLY A 624 -14.24 12.96 7.14
CA GLY A 624 -13.35 12.33 8.12
C GLY A 624 -14.00 12.06 9.48
N GLY A 625 -15.05 12.78 9.83
CA GLY A 625 -15.86 12.56 11.04
C GLY A 625 -16.92 11.46 10.90
N SER A 626 -17.07 10.85 9.72
CA SER A 626 -17.97 9.74 9.47
C SER A 626 -17.22 8.40 9.52
N LEU A 627 -17.10 7.72 8.39
CA LEU A 627 -16.54 6.37 8.31
C LEU A 627 -15.10 6.26 8.80
N PRO A 628 -14.14 7.18 8.47
CA PRO A 628 -12.80 7.08 9.00
C PRO A 628 -12.73 7.17 10.54
N ALA A 629 -13.51 8.06 11.14
CA ALA A 629 -13.57 8.18 12.60
C ALA A 629 -14.16 6.93 13.26
N MET A 630 -15.17 6.29 12.66
CA MET A 630 -15.75 5.03 13.13
C MET A 630 -14.76 3.87 12.99
N THR A 631 -14.00 3.81 11.90
CA THR A 631 -12.96 2.79 11.69
C THR A 631 -11.85 2.94 12.73
N TRP A 632 -11.41 4.16 12.98
CA TRP A 632 -10.44 4.47 14.01
C TRP A 632 -10.94 4.08 15.41
N HIS A 633 -12.17 4.44 15.75
CA HIS A 633 -12.81 4.07 17.02
C HIS A 633 -12.82 2.57 17.25
N ARG A 634 -13.31 1.79 16.26
CA ARG A 634 -13.38 0.32 16.35
C ARG A 634 -12.01 -0.29 16.57
N LEU A 635 -11.00 0.15 15.80
CA LEU A 635 -9.63 -0.30 15.95
C LEU A 635 -9.07 0.05 17.32
N MET A 636 -9.16 1.32 17.73
CA MET A 636 -8.54 1.79 18.97
C MET A 636 -9.23 1.24 20.23
N THR A 637 -10.52 0.96 20.18
CA THR A 637 -11.22 0.24 21.25
C THR A 637 -10.62 -1.16 21.45
N TYR A 638 -10.30 -1.86 20.35
CA TYR A 638 -9.68 -3.18 20.44
C TYR A 638 -8.24 -3.10 20.97
N VAL A 639 -7.41 -2.22 20.43
CA VAL A 639 -5.97 -2.20 20.77
C VAL A 639 -5.68 -1.72 22.18
N HIS A 640 -6.65 -1.11 22.87
CA HIS A 640 -6.51 -0.71 24.28
C HIS A 640 -7.07 -1.73 25.27
N GLN A 641 -7.62 -2.86 24.79
CA GLN A 641 -8.03 -3.94 25.71
C GLN A 641 -6.80 -4.58 26.37
N ASN A 642 -6.84 -4.69 27.69
CA ASN A 642 -5.77 -5.29 28.49
C ASN A 642 -4.39 -4.62 28.35
N VAL A 643 -4.38 -3.32 28.05
CA VAL A 643 -3.16 -2.50 27.94
C VAL A 643 -3.15 -1.48 29.06
N GLU A 644 -2.01 -1.31 29.72
CA GLU A 644 -1.80 -0.24 30.68
C GLU A 644 -1.89 1.12 29.96
N LEU A 645 -2.84 1.94 30.37
CA LEU A 645 -3.08 3.22 29.74
C LEU A 645 -2.03 4.23 30.17
N LYS A 646 -1.41 4.88 29.17
CA LYS A 646 -0.48 5.99 29.35
C LYS A 646 -1.21 7.32 29.15
N PRO A 647 -0.90 8.36 29.94
CA PRO A 647 -1.46 9.68 29.71
C PRO A 647 -0.92 10.27 28.38
N ILE A 648 -1.75 11.10 27.72
CA ILE A 648 -1.28 11.93 26.62
C ILE A 648 -0.39 13.02 27.19
N PRO A 649 0.83 13.24 26.65
CA PRO A 649 1.76 14.25 27.19
C PRO A 649 1.13 15.65 27.33
N GLY A 650 1.26 16.24 28.52
CA GLY A 650 0.73 17.57 28.83
C GLY A 650 -0.78 17.63 29.13
N LEU A 651 -1.49 16.51 29.07
CA LEU A 651 -2.90 16.45 29.47
C LEU A 651 -3.07 15.77 30.83
N PRO A 652 -3.99 16.26 31.68
CA PRO A 652 -4.32 15.55 32.90
C PRO A 652 -4.99 14.20 32.59
N GLU A 653 -4.78 13.22 33.45
CA GLU A 653 -5.53 11.96 33.37
C GLU A 653 -7.03 12.22 33.52
N LEU A 654 -7.85 11.42 32.84
CA LEU A 654 -9.29 11.44 33.10
C LEU A 654 -9.50 10.99 34.56
N PRO A 655 -10.39 11.62 35.30
CA PRO A 655 -10.77 11.10 36.61
C PRO A 655 -11.25 9.66 36.41
N ALA A 656 -10.77 8.75 37.26
CA ALA A 656 -11.23 7.37 37.25
C ALA A 656 -12.77 7.36 37.21
N PRO A 657 -13.42 6.58 36.33
CA PRO A 657 -14.87 6.51 36.32
C PRO A 657 -15.29 6.17 37.76
N ALA A 658 -16.12 7.02 38.35
CA ALA A 658 -16.72 6.72 39.64
C ALA A 658 -17.32 5.32 39.47
N VAL A 659 -16.86 4.35 40.28
CA VAL A 659 -17.40 3.00 40.28
C VAL A 659 -18.88 3.13 40.63
N ALA A 660 -19.72 3.28 39.63
CA ALA A 660 -21.15 3.21 39.78
C ALA A 660 -21.43 1.79 40.24
N ALA A 661 -21.88 1.67 41.48
CA ALA A 661 -22.39 0.40 42.01
C ALA A 661 -23.34 -0.17 40.95
N ALA A 662 -23.06 -1.41 40.51
CA ALA A 662 -23.79 -2.08 39.46
C ALA A 662 -25.29 -1.99 39.74
N PRO A 663 -26.12 -1.39 38.88
CA PRO A 663 -27.57 -1.55 39.01
C PRO A 663 -27.91 -2.99 38.61
N ALA A 664 -28.66 -3.65 39.47
CA ALA A 664 -29.20 -4.98 39.26
C ALA A 664 -29.92 -5.01 37.90
N SER A 665 -29.58 -6.04 37.11
CA SER A 665 -30.22 -6.55 35.91
C SER A 665 -31.55 -5.92 35.52
N GLN A 666 -31.55 -5.07 34.48
CA GLN A 666 -32.69 -4.88 33.60
C GLN A 666 -32.23 -5.25 32.17
N GLN A 667 -32.89 -6.28 31.62
CA GLN A 667 -32.75 -6.64 30.22
C GLN A 667 -33.19 -5.46 29.34
N PRO A 668 -32.43 -5.05 28.31
CA PRO A 668 -32.90 -4.06 27.35
C PRO A 668 -33.88 -4.73 26.39
N ALA A 669 -34.99 -4.05 26.19
CA ALA A 669 -35.92 -4.31 25.09
C ALA A 669 -35.25 -4.00 23.73
N ASP A 670 -35.69 -4.76 22.73
CA ASP A 670 -35.24 -4.76 21.34
C ASP A 670 -35.00 -3.35 20.76
N GLY A 671 -33.74 -3.12 20.38
CA GLY A 671 -33.33 -1.99 19.56
C GLY A 671 -32.03 -2.39 18.86
N GLU A 672 -31.95 -2.21 17.55
CA GLU A 672 -30.91 -2.62 16.63
C GLU A 672 -29.48 -2.49 17.19
N GLY A 673 -28.89 -3.64 17.55
CA GLY A 673 -27.58 -3.71 18.21
C GLY A 673 -26.47 -3.39 17.23
N ILE A 674 -25.68 -2.37 17.57
CA ILE A 674 -24.30 -2.22 17.05
C ILE A 674 -23.58 -3.50 17.44
N ALA A 675 -23.15 -4.29 16.44
CA ALA A 675 -22.40 -5.52 16.70
C ALA A 675 -21.21 -5.23 17.61
N ALA A 676 -21.11 -5.93 18.74
CA ALA A 676 -20.06 -5.75 19.72
C ALA A 676 -18.68 -5.85 19.04
N ALA A 677 -17.75 -4.97 19.42
CA ALA A 677 -16.38 -5.04 18.95
C ALA A 677 -15.76 -6.39 19.34
N PRO A 678 -14.91 -7.01 18.50
CA PRO A 678 -14.24 -8.25 18.84
C PRO A 678 -13.41 -8.07 20.13
N GLN A 679 -13.38 -9.09 20.96
CA GLN A 679 -12.56 -9.07 22.18
C GLN A 679 -11.16 -9.59 21.89
N ARG A 680 -10.15 -8.89 22.39
CA ARG A 680 -8.74 -9.32 22.31
C ARG A 680 -8.56 -10.52 23.26
N PRO A 681 -7.89 -11.61 22.84
CA PRO A 681 -7.53 -12.70 23.74
C PRO A 681 -6.78 -12.14 24.97
N SER A 682 -7.07 -12.64 26.15
CA SER A 682 -6.37 -12.23 27.38
C SER A 682 -4.91 -12.68 27.30
N THR A 683 -4.04 -11.80 26.85
CA THR A 683 -2.59 -12.03 26.91
C THR A 683 -2.07 -11.52 28.24
N LEU A 684 -1.20 -12.31 28.87
CA LEU A 684 -0.50 -11.88 30.07
C LEU A 684 0.18 -10.54 29.82
N SER A 685 0.10 -9.60 30.74
CA SER A 685 0.75 -8.31 30.61
C SER A 685 2.25 -8.48 30.33
N ALA A 686 2.87 -7.51 29.65
CA ALA A 686 4.31 -7.55 29.40
C ALA A 686 5.12 -7.67 30.72
N GLY A 687 4.57 -7.19 31.83
CA GLY A 687 5.12 -7.37 33.18
C GLY A 687 5.00 -8.82 33.65
N SER A 688 3.83 -9.42 33.46
CA SER A 688 3.59 -10.84 33.84
C SER A 688 4.42 -11.79 32.98
N THR A 689 4.56 -11.50 31.67
CA THR A 689 5.42 -12.27 30.74
C THR A 689 6.89 -12.16 31.13
N ARG A 690 7.38 -10.97 31.51
CA ARG A 690 8.74 -10.77 32.03
C ARG A 690 8.97 -11.51 33.35
N LEU A 691 7.99 -11.45 34.27
CA LEU A 691 8.04 -12.16 35.55
C LEU A 691 8.09 -13.68 35.34
N LEU A 692 7.24 -14.23 34.50
CA LEU A 692 7.23 -15.65 34.16
C LEU A 692 8.53 -16.08 33.45
N ARG A 693 9.08 -15.27 32.58
CA ARG A 693 10.39 -15.53 31.93
C ARG A 693 11.51 -15.52 32.96
N SER A 694 11.57 -14.53 33.84
CA SER A 694 12.60 -14.46 34.89
C SER A 694 12.46 -15.61 35.92
N LEU A 695 11.23 -16.03 36.25
CA LEU A 695 10.99 -17.21 37.05
C LEU A 695 11.41 -18.51 36.36
N SER A 696 11.10 -18.64 35.06
CA SER A 696 11.54 -19.77 34.25
C SER A 696 13.07 -19.87 34.15
N GLU A 697 13.75 -18.74 33.97
CA GLU A 697 15.22 -18.67 33.94
C GLU A 697 15.84 -19.01 35.29
N ARG A 698 15.27 -18.50 36.39
CA ARG A 698 15.71 -18.85 37.75
C ARG A 698 15.47 -20.33 38.09
N LEU A 699 14.37 -20.92 37.65
CA LEU A 699 14.05 -22.35 37.85
C LEU A 699 14.98 -23.24 37.00
N ARG A 700 15.34 -22.84 35.78
CA ARG A 700 16.34 -23.54 34.96
C ARG A 700 17.74 -23.43 35.55
N GLY A 701 18.14 -22.25 36.05
CA GLY A 701 19.43 -22.06 36.74
C GLY A 701 19.55 -22.81 38.05
N ALA A 702 18.43 -23.17 38.71
CA ALA A 702 18.39 -23.95 39.92
C ALA A 702 18.40 -25.48 39.72
N GLY A 703 18.51 -25.96 38.46
CA GLY A 703 18.67 -27.41 38.17
C GLY A 703 17.48 -28.31 38.52
N LYS A 704 16.28 -27.78 38.64
CA LYS A 704 15.09 -28.50 39.13
C LYS A 704 13.95 -28.65 38.13
N LEU A 705 14.11 -28.48 36.84
CA LEU A 705 13.04 -28.81 35.89
C LEU A 705 13.59 -29.11 34.49
N ASP A 706 13.75 -30.40 34.20
CA ASP A 706 13.79 -30.98 32.88
C ASP A 706 12.42 -31.56 32.54
N LEU A 707 11.41 -30.72 32.35
CA LEU A 707 10.12 -31.13 31.83
C LEU A 707 9.78 -30.25 30.61
N PRO A 708 9.52 -30.81 29.42
CA PRO A 708 9.03 -30.06 28.29
C PRO A 708 7.60 -29.59 28.59
N VAL A 709 7.42 -28.32 28.89
CA VAL A 709 6.10 -27.70 29.00
C VAL A 709 5.53 -27.57 27.59
N LYS A 710 4.54 -28.41 27.27
CA LYS A 710 3.74 -28.23 26.07
C LYS A 710 2.92 -26.94 26.21
N PRO A 711 2.76 -26.15 25.13
CA PRO A 711 2.01 -24.88 25.16
C PRO A 711 0.54 -25.01 25.60
N GLU A 712 -0.04 -26.20 25.52
CA GLU A 712 -1.45 -26.47 25.78
C GLU A 712 -1.84 -26.42 27.27
N THR A 713 -0.88 -26.42 28.20
CA THR A 713 -1.19 -26.40 29.66
C THR A 713 -1.22 -25.01 30.30
N LEU A 714 -0.96 -23.94 29.51
CA LEU A 714 -1.02 -22.56 30.00
C LEU A 714 -2.35 -21.85 29.75
N SER A 715 -3.32 -22.52 29.11
CA SER A 715 -4.67 -21.96 28.88
C SER A 715 -5.67 -22.29 30.01
N ALA A 716 -5.25 -22.97 31.07
CA ALA A 716 -6.13 -23.43 32.19
C ALA A 716 -5.68 -22.86 33.54
N LEU A 717 -4.81 -21.85 33.59
CA LEU A 717 -4.49 -21.03 34.75
C LEU A 717 -4.57 -19.56 34.28
#